data_576eb8630a2dd3c97d2260b7206e7c8b
#
_entry.id   576eb8630a2dd3c97d2260b7206e7c8b
#
_cell.length_a   1.000
_cell.length_b   1.000
_cell.length_c   1.000
_cell.angle_alpha   90.00
_cell.angle_beta   90.00
_cell.angle_gamma   90.00
#
_symmetry.space_group_name_H-M   'P 1'
#
loop_
_entity.id
_entity.type
_entity.pdbx_description
1 polymer ?
#
loop_
_entity_poly.entity_id
_entity_poly.type
_entity_poly.pdbx_seq_one_letter_code
_entity_poly.pdbx_strand_id
1 'polypeptide(L)'
;MKHTRTMRMLATAAALATLMPIPSVMADTRTNGGNAYLLDQSVDVSRDFSDFTNTYFFVDSLTSFDIKTGRGTVVWKRQQLMPRQAFNANTYLHQPLKSLDFPNTAYPQDPELGFSIEPVNARTLRFRMHTSPVTPEWPDSLSPMLAGPVAVNAKDWKVTKDGKDIVYSSAYGKLVIKADPWRLIMYDKEGNELTRSRVWGDNDSTQIKVPPFSFIKRGSDNSRSINPVFSIQPMERIFGFGEAPGPLNKVGQKLNLFVTDPQGPESPDMYKPIPFFFSNLGYGAFIHTAAPLTVDVGQSYIGANKLFMKDEDLDMFLFWGTPKEILSEYTALSGRPEMPPLWSFGTWMSRISYFTEDEGREVAKQLRANRIPADVIHFDTGWFDVDWQCDYEFSPARFKDPAKMIKDLEKDGFKICLWQLPYFVPGNKYFKTLVDESMAVRNGRGTLPYEDAVLDFTNPKTVKWYQDQLGKLLKMGVGAIKVDFGEAAPMDGIYANGRSGLYEHNLYPVRYNKAVADITKKVKGDNIIWARSAWSGSQRYPLHWGGDAASTNTGMLGTLHAGLSLGMSGFSFWSHDMGGFVTSTPEELYRRWLPMGFLTSHTRAHGAPPTEPWLYNKEFTDYFRKCAEMKYSLMPYIVKEAEECAANGWPMFRALQVEFPEDPGVWQIEDEYMFGKDFLVAPLLTQTKKRSVYLPAGQEWVNYQSGKTYAPGWHTLTPEGELDCIIMVRKGAEIPTVKPALSTSRIDKSTLKTVKY
;
A
#
# COMPACT_ATOMS: atom_id res chain seq x y z
N MET A 1 -8.03 42.86 53.09
CA MET A 1 -9.02 41.73 53.16
C MET A 1 -9.69 41.33 51.81
N LYS A 2 -9.49 42.07 50.74
CA LYS A 2 -10.07 41.68 49.37
C LYS A 2 -9.17 40.78 48.50
N HIS A 3 -7.87 40.71 48.74
CA HIS A 3 -6.96 39.89 47.97
C HIS A 3 -6.93 38.39 48.36
N THR A 4 -7.32 38.06 49.58
CA THR A 4 -7.34 36.67 50.08
C THR A 4 -8.53 35.84 49.61
N ARG A 5 -9.64 36.49 49.20
CA ARG A 5 -10.81 35.76 48.66
C ARG A 5 -10.63 35.33 47.20
N THR A 6 -9.93 36.15 46.39
CA THR A 6 -9.69 35.85 44.96
C THR A 6 -8.66 34.72 44.78
N MET A 7 -7.65 34.66 45.66
CA MET A 7 -6.69 33.55 45.63
C MET A 7 -7.29 32.21 46.09
N ARG A 8 -8.26 32.21 46.99
CA ARG A 8 -8.94 30.98 47.40
C ARG A 8 -9.90 30.45 46.32
N MET A 9 -10.55 31.32 45.55
CA MET A 9 -11.38 30.89 44.40
C MET A 9 -10.53 30.35 43.24
N LEU A 10 -9.38 30.93 42.97
CA LEU A 10 -8.45 30.40 41.95
C LEU A 10 -7.81 29.08 42.38
N ALA A 11 -7.49 28.91 43.66
CA ALA A 11 -6.99 27.64 44.16
C ALA A 11 -8.05 26.53 44.14
N THR A 12 -9.33 26.85 44.39
CA THR A 12 -10.44 25.89 44.33
C THR A 12 -10.80 25.55 42.90
N ALA A 13 -10.69 26.47 41.95
CA ALA A 13 -10.89 26.18 40.52
C ALA A 13 -9.74 25.35 39.93
N ALA A 14 -8.48 25.61 40.37
CA ALA A 14 -7.33 24.78 39.96
C ALA A 14 -7.38 23.39 40.60
N ALA A 15 -7.84 23.25 41.83
CA ALA A 15 -8.01 21.96 42.49
C ALA A 15 -9.20 21.14 41.91
N LEU A 16 -10.25 21.78 41.40
CA LEU A 16 -11.35 21.14 40.69
C LEU A 16 -10.96 20.77 39.27
N ALA A 17 -10.05 21.48 38.61
CA ALA A 17 -9.54 21.12 37.29
C ALA A 17 -8.56 19.93 37.37
N THR A 18 -7.87 19.72 38.49
CA THR A 18 -6.99 18.55 38.73
C THR A 18 -7.73 17.32 39.27
N LEU A 19 -9.03 17.46 39.59
CA LEU A 19 -9.90 16.37 40.07
C LEU A 19 -10.99 15.99 39.03
N MET A 20 -10.97 16.54 37.82
CA MET A 20 -11.67 15.91 36.75
C MET A 20 -10.96 14.57 36.47
N PRO A 21 -11.62 13.43 36.64
CA PRO A 21 -11.00 12.21 36.17
C PRO A 21 -10.70 12.44 34.71
N ILE A 22 -9.44 12.32 34.31
CA ILE A 22 -9.07 12.01 32.94
C ILE A 22 -9.99 10.85 32.61
N PRO A 23 -10.89 10.95 31.62
CA PRO A 23 -11.85 9.90 31.42
C PRO A 23 -11.07 8.61 31.22
N SER A 24 -11.25 7.68 32.14
CA SER A 24 -10.79 6.28 32.04
C SER A 24 -11.42 5.57 30.84
N VAL A 25 -12.22 6.26 30.08
CA VAL A 25 -12.89 5.88 28.84
C VAL A 25 -11.90 5.25 27.84
N MET A 26 -10.64 5.70 27.81
CA MET A 26 -9.64 5.13 26.91
C MET A 26 -9.18 3.72 27.30
N ALA A 27 -9.25 3.36 28.59
CA ALA A 27 -8.84 2.02 29.03
C ALA A 27 -9.97 0.99 28.90
N ASP A 28 -11.21 1.41 29.14
CA ASP A 28 -12.38 0.51 29.08
C ASP A 28 -12.81 0.18 27.64
N THR A 29 -12.64 1.10 26.72
CA THR A 29 -12.92 0.81 25.29
C THR A 29 -11.98 -0.25 24.73
N ARG A 30 -10.75 -0.34 25.24
CA ARG A 30 -9.78 -1.36 24.81
C ARG A 30 -10.12 -2.78 25.30
N THR A 31 -10.79 -2.90 26.44
CA THR A 31 -11.19 -4.19 27.01
C THR A 31 -12.54 -4.68 26.50
N ASN A 32 -13.38 -3.76 26.03
CA ASN A 32 -14.75 -4.07 25.59
C ASN A 32 -14.95 -4.13 24.08
N GLY A 33 -13.88 -3.96 23.34
CA GLY A 33 -13.96 -4.06 21.90
C GLY A 33 -14.28 -2.76 21.20
N GLY A 34 -15.09 -1.95 21.47
CA GLY A 34 -15.54 -0.71 20.83
C GLY A 34 -14.61 -0.10 19.75
N ASN A 35 -14.76 1.14 19.44
CA ASN A 35 -13.99 1.86 18.38
C ASN A 35 -12.45 1.87 18.54
N ALA A 36 -11.91 1.31 19.62
CA ALA A 36 -10.47 1.19 19.86
C ALA A 36 -9.73 0.43 18.74
N TYR A 37 -10.43 -0.42 18.00
CA TYR A 37 -9.84 -1.23 16.93
C TYR A 37 -9.46 -0.45 15.69
N LEU A 38 -10.15 0.62 15.39
CA LEU A 38 -9.80 1.53 14.30
C LEU A 38 -8.45 2.21 14.52
N LEU A 39 -7.98 2.18 15.78
CA LEU A 39 -6.75 2.79 16.24
C LEU A 39 -5.70 1.76 16.66
N ASP A 40 -5.89 0.47 16.32
CA ASP A 40 -4.96 -0.59 16.67
C ASP A 40 -3.56 -0.30 16.13
N GLN A 41 -2.58 -0.56 16.98
CA GLN A 41 -1.18 -0.43 16.61
C GLN A 41 -0.75 -1.61 15.76
N SER A 42 0.13 -1.37 14.81
CA SER A 42 0.73 -2.40 13.99
C SER A 42 1.48 -3.44 14.81
N VAL A 43 1.43 -4.69 14.36
CA VAL A 43 2.07 -5.83 15.05
C VAL A 43 3.56 -5.84 14.74
N ASP A 44 4.41 -5.70 15.77
CA ASP A 44 5.86 -5.83 15.65
C ASP A 44 6.29 -7.28 15.93
N VAL A 45 6.43 -8.09 14.89
CA VAL A 45 6.81 -9.51 14.98
C VAL A 45 8.26 -9.71 15.40
N SER A 46 9.13 -8.71 15.22
CA SER A 46 10.54 -8.85 15.59
C SER A 46 10.75 -9.05 17.08
N ARG A 47 9.79 -8.65 17.92
CA ARG A 47 9.83 -8.86 19.37
C ARG A 47 9.81 -10.34 19.76
N ASP A 48 9.12 -11.17 18.98
CA ASP A 48 9.06 -12.61 19.22
C ASP A 48 10.45 -13.24 19.13
N PHE A 49 11.37 -12.66 18.34
CA PHE A 49 12.74 -13.15 18.16
C PHE A 49 13.75 -12.66 19.21
N SER A 50 13.28 -12.07 20.31
CA SER A 50 14.07 -11.69 21.47
C SER A 50 13.52 -12.26 22.79
N ASP A 51 12.51 -13.14 22.75
CA ASP A 51 11.88 -13.73 23.92
C ASP A 51 12.64 -14.97 24.41
N PHE A 52 13.01 -14.99 25.69
CA PHE A 52 13.76 -16.08 26.35
C PHE A 52 12.93 -17.35 26.50
N THR A 53 11.61 -17.29 26.39
CA THR A 53 10.71 -18.46 26.50
C THR A 53 10.60 -19.24 25.21
N ASN A 54 11.09 -18.68 24.10
CA ASN A 54 11.03 -19.29 22.79
C ASN A 54 12.16 -20.28 22.53
N THR A 55 11.85 -21.32 21.75
CA THR A 55 12.87 -22.21 21.17
C THR A 55 13.20 -21.68 19.77
N TYR A 56 14.49 -21.50 19.52
CA TYR A 56 15.05 -21.00 18.26
C TYR A 56 15.58 -22.16 17.42
N PHE A 57 15.40 -22.07 16.10
CA PHE A 57 15.88 -23.05 15.13
C PHE A 57 16.65 -22.31 14.05
N PHE A 58 17.95 -22.63 13.94
CA PHE A 58 18.85 -22.02 12.95
C PHE A 58 19.13 -22.98 11.82
N VAL A 59 19.00 -22.55 10.57
CA VAL A 59 19.35 -23.38 9.43
C VAL A 59 20.84 -23.73 9.46
N ASP A 60 21.18 -25.00 9.17
CA ASP A 60 22.54 -25.51 9.28
C ASP A 60 23.08 -26.08 7.97
N SER A 61 22.64 -27.25 7.56
CA SER A 61 23.18 -27.97 6.41
C SER A 61 22.13 -28.67 5.59
N LEU A 62 22.41 -28.82 4.28
CA LEU A 62 21.60 -29.57 3.33
C LEU A 62 21.79 -31.05 3.54
N THR A 63 20.73 -31.81 3.76
CA THR A 63 20.79 -33.28 3.91
C THR A 63 20.41 -34.00 2.60
N SER A 64 19.47 -33.48 1.84
CA SER A 64 19.10 -34.04 0.55
C SER A 64 18.60 -32.98 -0.42
N PHE A 65 18.76 -33.24 -1.74
CA PHE A 65 18.15 -32.43 -2.79
C PHE A 65 17.93 -33.25 -4.06
N ASP A 66 16.70 -33.27 -4.53
CA ASP A 66 16.33 -33.87 -5.81
C ASP A 66 16.20 -32.76 -6.88
N ILE A 67 17.14 -32.75 -7.82
CA ILE A 67 17.18 -31.76 -8.92
C ILE A 67 16.02 -31.87 -9.91
N LYS A 68 15.30 -32.99 -9.94
CA LYS A 68 14.16 -33.19 -10.87
C LYS A 68 12.89 -32.51 -10.30
N THR A 69 12.71 -32.62 -9.01
CA THR A 69 11.53 -32.08 -8.33
C THR A 69 11.78 -30.71 -7.69
N GLY A 70 13.05 -30.29 -7.56
CA GLY A 70 13.41 -29.05 -6.87
C GLY A 70 13.21 -29.11 -5.35
N ARG A 71 13.03 -30.30 -4.77
CA ARG A 71 12.76 -30.49 -3.34
C ARG A 71 14.01 -30.93 -2.60
N GLY A 72 14.20 -30.38 -1.41
CA GLY A 72 15.30 -30.73 -0.52
C GLY A 72 14.90 -30.71 0.93
N THR A 73 15.84 -31.14 1.80
CA THR A 73 15.71 -31.09 3.26
C THR A 73 16.94 -30.46 3.87
N VAL A 74 16.76 -29.73 4.95
CA VAL A 74 17.82 -29.06 5.72
C VAL A 74 17.69 -29.37 7.19
N VAL A 75 18.82 -29.44 7.85
CA VAL A 75 18.90 -29.56 9.34
C VAL A 75 18.68 -28.18 9.95
N TRP A 76 17.93 -28.14 11.04
CA TRP A 76 17.76 -26.97 11.87
C TRP A 76 18.30 -27.19 13.27
N LYS A 77 19.31 -26.43 13.65
CA LYS A 77 19.93 -26.51 15.00
C LYS A 77 19.03 -25.81 16.00
N ARG A 78 18.65 -26.56 17.04
CA ARG A 78 17.87 -26.02 18.16
C ARG A 78 18.77 -25.17 19.07
N GLN A 79 18.28 -24.01 19.40
CA GLN A 79 18.95 -23.02 20.23
C GLN A 79 18.00 -22.48 21.30
N GLN A 80 18.53 -22.00 22.40
CA GLN A 80 17.82 -21.19 23.39
C GLN A 80 18.54 -19.85 23.56
N LEU A 81 17.78 -18.79 23.83
CA LEU A 81 18.35 -17.51 24.18
C LEU A 81 18.68 -17.46 25.68
N MET A 82 19.94 -17.24 26.00
CA MET A 82 20.38 -17.19 27.40
C MET A 82 20.41 -15.77 27.94
N PRO A 83 19.89 -15.55 29.17
CA PRO A 83 19.99 -14.24 29.80
C PRO A 83 21.44 -13.93 30.14
N ARG A 84 21.75 -12.65 30.17
CA ARG A 84 23.06 -12.17 30.60
C ARG A 84 23.34 -12.55 32.04
N GLN A 85 24.44 -13.27 32.30
CA GLN A 85 24.83 -13.73 33.64
C GLN A 85 25.85 -12.81 34.32
N ALA A 86 26.60 -12.00 33.55
CA ALA A 86 27.61 -11.10 34.07
C ALA A 86 27.68 -9.80 33.29
N PHE A 87 28.30 -8.77 33.85
CA PHE A 87 28.54 -7.52 33.13
C PHE A 87 29.68 -7.72 32.12
N ASN A 88 29.30 -7.99 30.87
CA ASN A 88 30.21 -8.15 29.74
C ASN A 88 29.57 -7.55 28.47
N ALA A 89 30.32 -7.51 27.36
CA ALA A 89 29.85 -6.99 26.08
C ALA A 89 28.84 -7.92 25.39
N ASN A 90 28.83 -9.22 25.76
CA ASN A 90 27.95 -10.22 25.15
C ASN A 90 26.64 -10.27 25.92
N THR A 91 25.59 -9.67 25.35
CA THR A 91 24.33 -9.51 26.05
C THR A 91 23.42 -10.72 25.96
N TYR A 92 23.36 -11.34 24.79
CA TYR A 92 22.48 -12.49 24.53
C TYR A 92 23.27 -13.52 23.71
N LEU A 93 23.40 -14.69 24.25
CA LEU A 93 24.05 -15.82 23.58
C LEU A 93 23.01 -16.88 23.28
N HIS A 94 22.86 -17.22 22.02
CA HIS A 94 22.17 -18.44 21.65
C HIS A 94 23.05 -19.62 21.95
N GLN A 95 22.51 -20.60 22.66
CA GLN A 95 23.21 -21.82 23.04
C GLN A 95 22.42 -23.04 22.56
N PRO A 96 23.11 -24.14 22.19
CA PRO A 96 22.44 -25.38 21.83
C PRO A 96 21.49 -25.84 22.94
N LEU A 97 20.22 -26.14 22.56
CA LEU A 97 19.23 -26.66 23.47
C LEU A 97 19.50 -28.13 23.75
N LYS A 98 19.62 -28.49 25.01
CA LYS A 98 19.74 -29.90 25.44
C LYS A 98 18.35 -30.52 25.54
N SER A 99 18.27 -31.85 25.39
CA SER A 99 17.01 -32.59 25.36
C SER A 99 16.14 -32.46 26.62
N LEU A 100 16.75 -32.14 27.77
CA LEU A 100 16.03 -31.96 29.04
C LEU A 100 15.88 -30.47 29.43
N ASP A 101 16.33 -29.54 28.59
CA ASP A 101 16.27 -28.12 28.88
C ASP A 101 14.84 -27.58 28.66
N PHE A 102 14.49 -26.57 29.45
CA PHE A 102 13.29 -25.76 29.23
C PHE A 102 13.67 -24.55 28.36
N PRO A 103 12.80 -24.10 27.43
CA PRO A 103 11.43 -24.56 27.16
C PRO A 103 11.36 -25.89 26.39
N ASN A 104 10.28 -26.65 26.62
CA ASN A 104 10.06 -27.91 25.93
C ASN A 104 9.80 -27.66 24.43
N THR A 105 10.54 -28.34 23.56
CA THR A 105 10.38 -28.21 22.11
C THR A 105 9.53 -29.34 21.51
N ALA A 106 8.87 -29.07 20.39
CA ALA A 106 8.16 -30.09 19.63
C ALA A 106 9.07 -31.18 19.05
N TYR A 107 10.38 -30.90 18.97
CA TYR A 107 11.37 -31.81 18.38
C TYR A 107 12.30 -32.35 19.46
N PRO A 108 12.42 -33.69 19.64
CA PRO A 108 13.33 -34.28 20.61
C PRO A 108 14.82 -34.18 20.20
N GLN A 109 15.06 -33.90 18.92
CA GLN A 109 16.39 -33.68 18.31
C GLN A 109 16.32 -32.57 17.26
N ASP A 110 17.45 -32.21 16.69
CA ASP A 110 17.52 -31.25 15.59
C ASP A 110 16.67 -31.75 14.40
N PRO A 111 15.62 -31.03 13.97
CA PRO A 111 14.75 -31.52 12.90
C PRO A 111 15.36 -31.35 11.52
N GLU A 112 15.02 -32.28 10.62
CA GLU A 112 15.21 -32.15 9.19
C GLU A 112 13.88 -31.75 8.54
N LEU A 113 13.81 -30.57 7.92
CA LEU A 113 12.56 -30.05 7.36
C LEU A 113 12.72 -29.71 5.88
N GLY A 114 11.59 -29.77 5.16
CA GLY A 114 11.55 -29.65 3.71
C GLY A 114 11.59 -28.21 3.21
N PHE A 115 12.15 -28.06 2.02
CA PHE A 115 12.03 -26.85 1.21
C PHE A 115 11.90 -27.20 -0.27
N SER A 116 11.44 -26.24 -1.09
CA SER A 116 11.41 -26.39 -2.55
C SER A 116 11.85 -25.12 -3.27
N ILE A 117 12.43 -25.30 -4.48
CA ILE A 117 12.71 -24.24 -5.45
C ILE A 117 12.01 -24.61 -6.75
N GLU A 118 11.06 -23.80 -7.17
CA GLU A 118 10.23 -24.03 -8.35
C GLU A 118 10.43 -22.91 -9.37
N PRO A 119 10.92 -23.17 -10.59
CA PRO A 119 10.95 -22.21 -11.66
C PRO A 119 9.54 -21.81 -12.13
N VAL A 120 9.27 -20.49 -12.14
CA VAL A 120 7.99 -19.95 -12.63
C VAL A 120 8.14 -19.49 -14.09
N ASN A 121 9.19 -18.73 -14.37
CA ASN A 121 9.60 -18.32 -15.73
C ASN A 121 11.10 -17.96 -15.70
N ALA A 122 11.64 -17.43 -16.82
CA ALA A 122 13.07 -17.16 -16.95
C ALA A 122 13.66 -16.19 -15.91
N ARG A 123 12.83 -15.34 -15.27
CA ARG A 123 13.23 -14.30 -14.31
C ARG A 123 12.74 -14.59 -12.88
N THR A 124 11.94 -15.64 -12.68
CA THR A 124 11.24 -15.87 -11.42
C THR A 124 11.40 -17.29 -10.93
N LEU A 125 11.89 -17.42 -9.68
CA LEU A 125 11.89 -18.66 -8.90
C LEU A 125 10.95 -18.51 -7.71
N ARG A 126 10.22 -19.56 -7.36
CA ARG A 126 9.44 -19.66 -6.12
C ARG A 126 10.21 -20.52 -5.12
N PHE A 127 10.46 -19.96 -3.94
CA PHE A 127 11.11 -20.63 -2.82
C PHE A 127 10.09 -20.84 -1.71
N ARG A 128 9.92 -22.08 -1.29
CA ARG A 128 9.10 -22.46 -0.13
C ARG A 128 9.95 -23.18 0.91
N MET A 129 9.66 -22.93 2.19
CA MET A 129 10.34 -23.60 3.29
C MET A 129 9.36 -23.82 4.44
N HIS A 130 9.40 -25.03 5.01
CA HIS A 130 8.49 -25.46 6.06
C HIS A 130 9.17 -25.45 7.42
N THR A 131 8.41 -25.10 8.47
CA THR A 131 8.86 -25.20 9.88
C THR A 131 8.27 -26.42 10.58
N SER A 132 7.50 -27.24 9.87
CA SER A 132 6.85 -28.46 10.35
C SER A 132 6.98 -29.59 9.33
N PRO A 133 7.05 -30.87 9.76
CA PRO A 133 7.00 -32.03 8.86
C PRO A 133 5.65 -32.17 8.14
N VAL A 134 4.59 -31.63 8.72
CA VAL A 134 3.24 -31.65 8.18
C VAL A 134 2.75 -30.23 8.02
N THR A 135 2.70 -29.75 6.79
CA THR A 135 2.23 -28.42 6.47
C THR A 135 0.93 -28.53 5.66
N PRO A 136 -0.14 -27.87 6.10
CA PRO A 136 -1.32 -27.72 5.25
C PRO A 136 -0.96 -26.81 4.07
N GLU A 137 -0.86 -27.37 2.87
CA GLU A 137 -0.72 -26.53 1.67
C GLU A 137 -2.04 -25.83 1.37
N TRP A 138 -2.05 -24.51 1.36
CA TRP A 138 -3.14 -23.73 0.79
C TRP A 138 -2.94 -23.66 -0.73
N PRO A 139 -3.93 -24.16 -1.54
CA PRO A 139 -3.83 -24.06 -2.97
C PRO A 139 -3.77 -22.60 -3.43
N ASP A 140 -2.92 -22.31 -4.42
CA ASP A 140 -2.80 -20.95 -5.01
C ASP A 140 -4.16 -20.39 -5.46
N SER A 141 -5.07 -21.27 -5.93
CA SER A 141 -6.42 -20.89 -6.35
C SER A 141 -7.29 -20.29 -5.23
N LEU A 142 -6.93 -20.51 -3.97
CA LEU A 142 -7.62 -19.94 -2.81
C LEU A 142 -6.93 -18.67 -2.28
N SER A 143 -5.76 -18.32 -2.82
CA SER A 143 -5.05 -17.11 -2.41
C SER A 143 -5.61 -15.87 -3.11
N PRO A 144 -6.18 -14.91 -2.39
CA PRO A 144 -6.63 -13.67 -3.01
C PRO A 144 -5.46 -12.75 -3.44
N MET A 145 -4.23 -13.05 -3.03
CA MET A 145 -3.02 -12.32 -3.42
C MET A 145 -2.54 -12.66 -4.83
N LEU A 146 -2.91 -13.82 -5.36
CA LEU A 146 -2.52 -14.28 -6.69
C LEU A 146 -3.65 -14.08 -7.71
N ALA A 147 -3.28 -13.83 -8.96
CA ALA A 147 -4.24 -13.75 -10.07
C ALA A 147 -4.82 -15.13 -10.47
N GLY A 148 -4.12 -16.18 -10.10
CA GLY A 148 -4.50 -17.58 -10.36
C GLY A 148 -3.41 -18.53 -9.92
N PRO A 149 -3.58 -19.85 -10.17
CA PRO A 149 -2.56 -20.85 -9.86
C PRO A 149 -1.24 -20.55 -10.59
N VAL A 150 -0.13 -20.68 -9.88
CA VAL A 150 1.21 -20.45 -10.43
C VAL A 150 1.72 -21.75 -11.06
N ALA A 151 1.96 -21.72 -12.38
CA ALA A 151 2.49 -22.85 -13.10
C ALA A 151 4.01 -22.97 -12.92
N VAL A 152 4.50 -24.19 -12.70
CA VAL A 152 5.94 -24.49 -12.74
C VAL A 152 6.38 -24.59 -14.21
N ASN A 153 7.42 -23.83 -14.57
CA ASN A 153 7.98 -23.84 -15.93
C ASN A 153 9.52 -23.79 -15.88
N ALA A 154 10.13 -24.94 -15.94
CA ALA A 154 11.58 -25.11 -15.79
C ALA A 154 12.40 -24.94 -17.10
N LYS A 155 11.76 -24.68 -18.25
CA LYS A 155 12.44 -24.69 -19.57
C LYS A 155 13.58 -23.68 -19.69
N ASP A 156 13.51 -22.55 -18.96
CA ASP A 156 14.47 -21.45 -19.03
C ASP A 156 15.56 -21.56 -17.94
N TRP A 157 15.49 -22.57 -17.09
CA TRP A 157 16.43 -22.80 -16.01
C TRP A 157 17.21 -24.10 -16.19
N LYS A 158 18.52 -24.01 -16.18
CA LYS A 158 19.41 -25.17 -16.08
C LYS A 158 19.76 -25.43 -14.63
N VAL A 159 19.48 -26.64 -14.14
CA VAL A 159 19.82 -27.05 -12.77
C VAL A 159 20.98 -28.03 -12.82
N THR A 160 22.06 -27.75 -12.08
CA THR A 160 23.27 -28.58 -12.02
C THR A 160 23.75 -28.77 -10.60
N LYS A 161 24.56 -29.80 -10.36
CA LYS A 161 25.31 -29.99 -9.13
C LYS A 161 26.76 -29.54 -9.32
N ASP A 162 27.28 -28.81 -8.35
CA ASP A 162 28.68 -28.44 -8.24
C ASP A 162 29.18 -28.95 -6.87
N GLY A 163 29.76 -30.16 -6.88
CA GLY A 163 30.03 -30.91 -5.66
C GLY A 163 28.72 -31.23 -4.91
N LYS A 164 28.56 -30.69 -3.71
CA LYS A 164 27.32 -30.79 -2.93
C LYS A 164 26.32 -29.63 -3.19
N ASP A 165 26.78 -28.55 -3.81
CA ASP A 165 25.99 -27.37 -4.06
C ASP A 165 25.06 -27.56 -5.25
N ILE A 166 23.95 -26.85 -5.27
CA ILE A 166 22.98 -26.86 -6.37
C ILE A 166 22.95 -25.48 -7.02
N VAL A 167 23.00 -25.46 -8.35
CA VAL A 167 23.03 -24.22 -9.14
C VAL A 167 21.87 -24.20 -10.10
N TYR A 168 20.99 -23.23 -9.95
CA TYR A 168 19.98 -22.83 -10.91
C TYR A 168 20.53 -21.68 -11.75
N SER A 169 20.52 -21.80 -13.09
CA SER A 169 21.02 -20.76 -14.00
C SER A 169 20.00 -20.47 -15.08
N SER A 170 19.76 -19.18 -15.34
CA SER A 170 18.96 -18.66 -16.46
C SER A 170 19.75 -17.63 -17.26
N ALA A 171 19.13 -17.02 -18.28
CA ALA A 171 19.71 -15.92 -19.03
C ALA A 171 19.86 -14.63 -18.21
N TYR A 172 19.21 -14.55 -17.04
CA TYR A 172 19.13 -13.33 -16.23
C TYR A 172 19.91 -13.38 -14.91
N GLY A 173 20.32 -14.57 -14.51
CA GLY A 173 21.10 -14.74 -13.29
C GLY A 173 21.14 -16.17 -12.79
N LYS A 174 21.63 -16.31 -11.56
CA LYS A 174 21.79 -17.62 -10.90
C LYS A 174 21.30 -17.59 -9.47
N LEU A 175 20.74 -18.72 -9.01
CA LEU A 175 20.57 -19.04 -7.60
C LEU A 175 21.48 -20.23 -7.25
N VAL A 176 22.34 -20.05 -6.26
CA VAL A 176 23.20 -21.11 -5.73
C VAL A 176 22.68 -21.50 -4.36
N ILE A 177 22.42 -22.81 -4.17
CA ILE A 177 22.13 -23.41 -2.87
C ILE A 177 23.43 -24.04 -2.39
N LYS A 178 24.11 -23.39 -1.44
CA LYS A 178 25.26 -23.96 -0.74
C LYS A 178 24.77 -25.06 0.20
N ALA A 179 25.52 -26.16 0.28
CA ALA A 179 25.13 -27.31 1.07
C ALA A 179 25.53 -27.19 2.54
N ASP A 180 26.72 -26.66 2.83
CA ASP A 180 27.28 -26.60 4.20
C ASP A 180 28.22 -25.40 4.36
N PRO A 181 27.87 -24.39 5.16
CA PRO A 181 26.53 -24.18 5.73
C PRO A 181 25.48 -23.95 4.62
N TRP A 182 24.23 -24.40 4.87
CA TRP A 182 23.15 -24.15 3.92
C TRP A 182 22.93 -22.66 3.71
N ARG A 183 22.88 -22.23 2.43
CA ARG A 183 22.74 -20.81 2.08
C ARG A 183 22.16 -20.66 0.69
N LEU A 184 21.30 -19.69 0.50
CA LEU A 184 20.88 -19.22 -0.81
C LEU A 184 21.72 -18.01 -1.20
N ILE A 185 22.26 -18.00 -2.42
CA ILE A 185 23.01 -16.86 -2.97
C ILE A 185 22.44 -16.52 -4.36
N MET A 186 22.03 -15.27 -4.54
CA MET A 186 21.58 -14.75 -5.84
C MET A 186 22.73 -14.04 -6.52
N TYR A 187 22.91 -14.30 -7.80
CA TYR A 187 23.89 -13.64 -8.68
C TYR A 187 23.17 -13.08 -9.90
N ASP A 188 23.71 -11.98 -10.43
CA ASP A 188 23.34 -11.46 -11.74
C ASP A 188 23.89 -12.35 -12.87
N LYS A 189 23.62 -11.96 -14.12
CA LYS A 189 24.10 -12.69 -15.31
C LYS A 189 25.62 -12.55 -15.52
N GLU A 190 26.24 -11.52 -14.98
CA GLU A 190 27.70 -11.26 -14.99
C GLU A 190 28.43 -12.06 -13.92
N GLY A 191 27.71 -12.60 -12.92
CA GLY A 191 28.28 -13.37 -11.81
C GLY A 191 28.57 -12.55 -10.56
N ASN A 192 28.08 -11.29 -10.48
CA ASN A 192 28.18 -10.51 -9.27
C ASN A 192 27.12 -10.96 -8.27
N GLU A 193 27.51 -11.07 -6.98
CA GLU A 193 26.59 -11.42 -5.91
C GLU A 193 25.63 -10.24 -5.64
N LEU A 194 24.32 -10.52 -5.76
CA LEU A 194 23.25 -9.57 -5.48
C LEU A 194 22.90 -9.55 -3.99
N THR A 195 22.61 -10.74 -3.45
CA THR A 195 22.31 -10.95 -2.03
C THR A 195 22.54 -12.41 -1.66
N ARG A 196 22.59 -12.70 -0.36
CA ARG A 196 22.68 -14.07 0.18
C ARG A 196 21.95 -14.20 1.50
N SER A 197 21.41 -15.37 1.78
CA SER A 197 20.86 -15.66 3.11
C SER A 197 22.01 -15.74 4.14
N ARG A 198 21.74 -15.25 5.35
CA ARG A 198 22.73 -15.23 6.43
C ARG A 198 22.74 -16.54 7.20
N VAL A 199 23.91 -16.96 7.57
CA VAL A 199 24.17 -18.17 8.38
C VAL A 199 24.87 -17.79 9.69
N TRP A 200 24.93 -18.73 10.62
CA TRP A 200 25.58 -18.53 11.92
C TRP A 200 27.01 -18.00 11.79
N GLY A 201 27.81 -18.54 10.88
CA GLY A 201 29.21 -18.18 10.66
C GLY A 201 29.42 -16.75 10.08
N ASP A 202 28.38 -16.03 9.69
CA ASP A 202 28.48 -14.65 9.25
C ASP A 202 28.62 -13.65 10.43
N ASN A 203 28.46 -14.14 11.66
CA ASN A 203 28.60 -13.33 12.87
C ASN A 203 29.95 -13.57 13.51
N ASP A 204 30.50 -12.54 14.14
CA ASP A 204 31.64 -12.73 15.04
C ASP A 204 31.24 -13.70 16.14
N SER A 205 32.13 -14.65 16.45
CA SER A 205 31.92 -15.71 17.42
C SER A 205 31.56 -15.21 18.83
N THR A 206 31.84 -13.95 19.14
CA THR A 206 31.62 -13.36 20.47
C THR A 206 30.35 -12.52 20.57
N GLN A 207 29.74 -12.09 19.43
CA GLN A 207 28.60 -11.18 19.45
C GLN A 207 27.62 -11.50 18.32
N ILE A 208 26.60 -12.29 18.62
CA ILE A 208 25.50 -12.55 17.68
C ILE A 208 24.46 -11.42 17.77
N LYS A 209 24.56 -10.44 16.90
CA LYS A 209 23.61 -9.32 16.82
C LYS A 209 22.49 -9.55 15.82
N VAL A 210 22.66 -10.50 14.91
CA VAL A 210 21.70 -10.83 13.88
C VAL A 210 21.49 -12.32 13.88
N PRO A 211 20.29 -12.84 14.17
CA PRO A 211 20.02 -14.26 14.01
C PRO A 211 20.25 -14.62 12.53
N PRO A 212 20.72 -15.83 12.23
CA PRO A 212 20.75 -16.32 10.86
C PRO A 212 19.34 -16.54 10.33
N PHE A 213 19.22 -17.07 9.12
CA PHE A 213 17.95 -17.61 8.64
C PHE A 213 17.40 -18.60 9.67
N SER A 214 16.21 -18.32 10.22
CA SER A 214 15.74 -18.98 11.45
C SER A 214 14.21 -19.02 11.51
N PHE A 215 13.72 -19.92 12.34
CA PHE A 215 12.36 -19.83 12.86
C PHE A 215 12.36 -20.02 14.37
N ILE A 216 11.26 -19.66 15.02
CA ILE A 216 11.03 -19.89 16.43
C ILE A 216 9.75 -20.69 16.64
N LYS A 217 9.72 -21.45 17.74
CA LYS A 217 8.50 -21.94 18.36
C LYS A 217 8.27 -21.11 19.62
N ARG A 218 7.15 -20.40 19.67
CA ARG A 218 6.82 -19.52 20.79
C ARG A 218 6.43 -20.33 22.01
N GLY A 219 6.95 -19.93 23.18
CA GLY A 219 6.63 -20.54 24.45
C GLY A 219 5.22 -20.22 24.94
N SER A 220 4.63 -19.07 24.48
CA SER A 220 3.34 -18.57 24.92
C SER A 220 2.14 -19.33 24.36
N ASP A 221 2.17 -19.73 23.08
CA ASP A 221 1.02 -20.32 22.36
C ASP A 221 1.39 -21.52 21.47
N ASN A 222 2.66 -21.93 21.47
CA ASN A 222 3.23 -23.01 20.66
C ASN A 222 3.17 -22.79 19.14
N SER A 223 2.74 -21.62 18.65
CA SER A 223 2.81 -21.29 17.24
C SER A 223 4.26 -21.00 16.80
N ARG A 224 4.49 -20.92 15.49
CA ARG A 224 5.81 -20.64 14.94
C ARG A 224 5.83 -19.29 14.24
N SER A 225 7.03 -18.72 14.14
CA SER A 225 7.29 -17.53 13.31
C SER A 225 8.61 -17.77 12.59
N ILE A 226 8.70 -17.38 11.31
CA ILE A 226 9.90 -17.59 10.51
C ILE A 226 10.55 -16.25 10.17
N ASN A 227 11.89 -16.24 10.10
CA ASN A 227 12.69 -15.05 9.80
C ASN A 227 13.76 -15.39 8.76
N PRO A 228 13.45 -15.29 7.45
CA PRO A 228 14.49 -15.25 6.44
C PRO A 228 15.32 -13.97 6.59
N VAL A 229 16.62 -14.11 6.58
CA VAL A 229 17.58 -13.00 6.74
C VAL A 229 18.53 -12.99 5.57
N PHE A 230 18.60 -11.86 4.86
CA PHE A 230 19.47 -11.65 3.70
C PHE A 230 20.50 -10.57 3.96
N SER A 231 21.65 -10.65 3.30
CA SER A 231 22.65 -9.60 3.36
C SER A 231 22.24 -8.39 2.54
N ILE A 232 22.54 -7.20 3.07
CA ILE A 232 22.50 -5.94 2.33
C ILE A 232 23.93 -5.63 1.90
N GLN A 233 24.14 -5.38 0.61
CA GLN A 233 25.44 -5.00 0.05
C GLN A 233 25.76 -3.52 0.33
N PRO A 234 27.05 -3.15 0.36
CA PRO A 234 27.42 -1.73 0.42
C PRO A 234 26.77 -0.94 -0.71
N MET A 235 26.21 0.23 -0.41
CA MET A 235 25.51 1.13 -1.34
C MET A 235 24.21 0.57 -1.94
N GLU A 236 23.74 -0.58 -1.48
CA GLU A 236 22.45 -1.10 -1.88
C GLU A 236 21.29 -0.21 -1.38
N ARG A 237 20.27 -0.12 -2.19
CA ARG A 237 19.00 0.57 -1.89
C ARG A 237 17.83 -0.36 -2.15
N ILE A 238 16.90 -0.39 -1.24
CA ILE A 238 15.72 -1.26 -1.28
C ILE A 238 14.47 -0.40 -1.28
N PHE A 239 13.54 -0.70 -2.17
CA PHE A 239 12.31 0.05 -2.41
C PHE A 239 11.09 -0.86 -2.37
N GLY A 240 9.89 -0.29 -2.14
CA GLY A 240 8.65 -1.06 -2.06
C GLY A 240 8.05 -1.06 -0.67
N PHE A 241 7.50 -2.20 -0.26
CA PHE A 241 6.79 -2.45 1.00
C PHE A 241 5.47 -1.67 1.18
N GLY A 242 4.89 -1.14 0.10
CA GLY A 242 3.58 -0.49 0.13
C GLY A 242 3.62 1.02 0.21
N GLU A 243 2.53 1.61 0.67
CA GLU A 243 2.32 3.07 0.73
C GLU A 243 3.00 3.69 1.95
N ALA A 244 4.33 3.61 2.00
CA ALA A 244 5.11 4.12 3.12
C ALA A 244 5.46 5.62 2.91
N PRO A 245 5.09 6.52 3.84
CA PRO A 245 5.26 7.97 3.69
C PRO A 245 6.67 8.47 4.01
N GLY A 246 7.53 7.63 4.59
CA GLY A 246 8.93 7.93 4.86
C GLY A 246 9.79 7.89 3.60
N PRO A 247 11.13 7.98 3.74
CA PRO A 247 12.05 7.94 2.60
C PRO A 247 11.80 6.74 1.69
N LEU A 248 11.94 6.93 0.37
CA LEU A 248 11.70 5.88 -0.62
C LEU A 248 12.68 4.71 -0.47
N ASN A 249 13.95 5.01 -0.21
CA ASN A 249 14.92 3.99 0.15
C ASN A 249 14.63 3.47 1.57
N LYS A 250 14.36 2.19 1.69
CA LYS A 250 14.01 1.54 2.96
C LYS A 250 15.21 1.08 3.78
N VAL A 251 16.43 1.15 3.24
CA VAL A 251 17.65 0.82 4.01
C VAL A 251 17.81 1.80 5.17
N GLY A 252 17.96 1.25 6.37
CA GLY A 252 17.97 1.99 7.63
C GLY A 252 16.59 2.12 8.29
N GLN A 253 15.54 1.56 7.69
CA GLN A 253 14.17 1.61 8.22
C GLN A 253 13.70 0.25 8.76
N LYS A 254 12.76 0.29 9.70
CA LYS A 254 11.97 -0.85 10.16
C LYS A 254 10.51 -0.53 9.94
N LEU A 255 9.80 -1.42 9.25
CA LEU A 255 8.39 -1.27 8.89
C LEU A 255 7.59 -2.46 9.39
N ASN A 256 6.40 -2.21 9.92
CA ASN A 256 5.41 -3.24 10.24
C ASN A 256 4.41 -3.33 9.09
N LEU A 257 4.45 -4.43 8.35
CA LEU A 257 3.47 -4.69 7.29
C LEU A 257 2.24 -5.32 7.92
N PHE A 258 1.34 -4.45 8.30
CA PHE A 258 0.08 -4.74 8.95
C PHE A 258 -0.90 -3.62 8.58
N VAL A 259 -2.05 -3.97 8.03
CA VAL A 259 -3.03 -3.00 7.55
C VAL A 259 -3.63 -2.26 8.75
N THR A 260 -3.41 -0.96 8.84
CA THR A 260 -3.94 -0.11 9.92
C THR A 260 -4.53 1.18 9.35
N ASP A 261 -5.29 1.90 10.16
CA ASP A 261 -5.68 3.29 9.90
C ASP A 261 -4.69 4.24 10.58
N PRO A 262 -3.68 4.78 9.86
CA PRO A 262 -2.69 5.70 10.43
C PRO A 262 -3.24 7.12 10.62
N GLN A 263 -4.46 7.40 10.17
CA GLN A 263 -5.05 8.73 10.15
C GLN A 263 -4.20 9.77 9.38
N GLY A 264 -3.56 9.32 8.29
CA GLY A 264 -2.77 10.14 7.37
C GLY A 264 -1.36 9.60 7.09
N PRO A 265 -0.70 10.10 6.04
CA PRO A 265 0.64 9.66 5.65
C PRO A 265 1.75 10.40 6.41
N GLU A 266 1.67 10.52 7.71
CA GLU A 266 2.66 11.18 8.57
C GLU A 266 3.29 10.23 9.61
N SER A 267 2.89 8.96 9.62
CA SER A 267 3.42 7.92 10.52
C SER A 267 3.96 6.72 9.73
N PRO A 268 4.73 5.82 10.35
CA PRO A 268 5.21 4.61 9.68
C PRO A 268 4.13 3.56 9.46
N ASP A 269 2.94 3.72 10.04
CA ASP A 269 1.80 2.85 9.81
C ASP A 269 1.19 3.08 8.43
N MET A 270 0.52 2.08 7.86
CA MET A 270 0.10 2.13 6.47
C MET A 270 -1.31 1.58 6.26
N TYR A 271 -2.11 2.30 5.47
CA TYR A 271 -3.36 1.75 4.90
C TYR A 271 -3.10 0.58 3.93
N LYS A 272 -1.94 0.62 3.24
CA LYS A 272 -1.62 -0.29 2.12
C LYS A 272 -0.19 -0.81 2.23
N PRO A 273 0.15 -1.58 3.29
CA PRO A 273 1.41 -2.31 3.32
C PRO A 273 1.38 -3.44 2.27
N ILE A 274 2.47 -3.64 1.55
CA ILE A 274 2.59 -4.66 0.50
C ILE A 274 3.85 -5.47 0.72
N PRO A 275 3.79 -6.80 0.84
CA PRO A 275 4.94 -7.66 1.12
C PRO A 275 5.78 -7.92 -0.13
N PHE A 276 6.20 -6.85 -0.79
CA PHE A 276 7.01 -6.86 -2.01
C PHE A 276 8.06 -5.76 -1.97
N PHE A 277 9.26 -6.07 -2.43
CA PHE A 277 10.35 -5.10 -2.57
C PHE A 277 11.25 -5.42 -3.76
N PHE A 278 12.03 -4.43 -4.18
CA PHE A 278 13.14 -4.63 -5.12
C PHE A 278 14.38 -3.82 -4.70
N SER A 279 15.54 -4.27 -5.17
CA SER A 279 16.85 -3.64 -4.97
C SER A 279 17.34 -2.97 -6.23
N ASN A 280 18.12 -1.88 -6.06
CA ASN A 280 18.85 -1.23 -7.17
C ASN A 280 19.92 -2.16 -7.78
N LEU A 281 20.22 -3.29 -7.17
CA LEU A 281 21.16 -4.28 -7.68
C LEU A 281 20.54 -5.24 -8.71
N GLY A 282 19.24 -5.10 -9.03
CA GLY A 282 18.57 -5.90 -10.06
C GLY A 282 17.96 -7.20 -9.56
N TYR A 283 17.49 -7.25 -8.32
CA TYR A 283 16.68 -8.32 -7.78
C TYR A 283 15.49 -7.80 -6.97
N GLY A 284 14.52 -8.64 -6.74
CA GLY A 284 13.37 -8.34 -5.88
C GLY A 284 12.77 -9.60 -5.28
N ALA A 285 11.84 -9.40 -4.35
CA ALA A 285 11.10 -10.51 -3.75
C ALA A 285 9.64 -10.12 -3.46
N PHE A 286 8.75 -11.08 -3.64
CA PHE A 286 7.37 -11.05 -3.16
C PHE A 286 7.21 -12.12 -2.09
N ILE A 287 6.88 -11.70 -0.88
CA ILE A 287 6.62 -12.58 0.25
C ILE A 287 5.12 -12.92 0.22
N HIS A 288 4.78 -14.13 -0.20
CA HIS A 288 3.40 -14.57 -0.36
C HIS A 288 2.80 -14.99 0.98
N THR A 289 2.65 -14.02 1.88
CA THR A 289 2.01 -14.20 3.20
C THR A 289 0.94 -13.14 3.43
N ALA A 290 -0.06 -13.51 4.19
CA ALA A 290 -1.08 -12.61 4.73
C ALA A 290 -0.93 -12.37 6.24
N ALA A 291 -0.02 -13.10 6.88
CA ALA A 291 0.30 -12.90 8.29
C ALA A 291 1.01 -11.57 8.53
N PRO A 292 0.96 -11.00 9.74
CA PRO A 292 1.77 -9.85 10.11
C PRO A 292 3.25 -10.08 9.83
N LEU A 293 3.88 -9.10 9.21
CA LEU A 293 5.29 -9.13 8.80
C LEU A 293 5.99 -7.85 9.25
N THR A 294 7.08 -7.98 10.00
CA THR A 294 7.98 -6.85 10.30
C THR A 294 9.23 -6.98 9.47
N VAL A 295 9.56 -5.94 8.70
CA VAL A 295 10.79 -5.87 7.91
C VAL A 295 11.77 -4.90 8.57
N ASP A 296 12.98 -5.36 8.86
CA ASP A 296 14.07 -4.54 9.37
C ASP A 296 15.16 -4.51 8.31
N VAL A 297 15.12 -3.44 7.51
CA VAL A 297 16.00 -3.25 6.35
C VAL A 297 17.27 -2.52 6.80
N GLY A 298 18.09 -3.18 7.60
CA GLY A 298 19.34 -2.59 8.07
C GLY A 298 19.20 -1.58 9.20
N GLN A 299 18.04 -1.42 9.82
CA GLN A 299 17.83 -0.46 10.91
C GLN A 299 18.56 -0.89 12.19
N SER A 300 18.39 -2.13 12.63
CA SER A 300 19.06 -2.63 13.82
C SER A 300 20.46 -3.23 13.52
N TYR A 301 20.74 -3.55 12.24
CA TYR A 301 22.05 -4.01 11.78
C TYR A 301 22.19 -3.74 10.28
N ILE A 302 23.08 -2.83 9.90
CA ILE A 302 23.15 -2.24 8.56
C ILE A 302 23.38 -3.24 7.41
N GLY A 303 23.97 -4.39 7.69
CA GLY A 303 24.29 -5.42 6.69
C GLY A 303 23.24 -6.54 6.59
N ALA A 304 22.02 -6.36 7.12
CA ALA A 304 21.00 -7.40 7.13
C ALA A 304 19.59 -6.87 6.86
N ASN A 305 18.92 -7.47 5.89
CA ASN A 305 17.49 -7.36 5.66
C ASN A 305 16.80 -8.56 6.34
N LYS A 306 16.02 -8.29 7.38
CA LYS A 306 15.35 -9.30 8.21
C LYS A 306 13.85 -9.23 8.00
N LEU A 307 13.23 -10.38 7.71
CA LEU A 307 11.81 -10.51 7.40
C LEU A 307 11.12 -11.35 8.47
N PHE A 308 10.73 -10.72 9.57
CA PHE A 308 10.08 -11.40 10.71
C PHE A 308 8.60 -11.64 10.41
N MET A 309 8.24 -12.88 10.10
CA MET A 309 6.88 -13.26 9.71
C MET A 309 6.20 -14.05 10.83
N LYS A 310 4.97 -13.65 11.18
CA LYS A 310 4.12 -14.43 12.10
C LYS A 310 3.41 -15.55 11.36
N ASP A 311 4.16 -16.30 10.58
CA ASP A 311 3.71 -17.40 9.74
C ASP A 311 4.53 -18.66 9.99
N GLU A 312 3.90 -19.82 9.84
CA GLU A 312 4.58 -21.11 10.07
C GLU A 312 5.37 -21.56 8.86
N ASP A 313 5.12 -20.99 7.68
CA ASP A 313 5.79 -21.33 6.44
C ASP A 313 6.30 -20.09 5.72
N LEU A 314 7.35 -20.26 4.94
CA LEU A 314 7.83 -19.28 3.98
C LEU A 314 7.36 -19.68 2.59
N ASP A 315 6.74 -18.75 1.89
CA ASP A 315 6.49 -18.83 0.45
C ASP A 315 6.92 -17.49 -0.16
N MET A 316 7.95 -17.51 -1.01
CA MET A 316 8.57 -16.30 -1.53
C MET A 316 8.92 -16.46 -3.01
N PHE A 317 8.59 -15.46 -3.81
CA PHE A 317 9.02 -15.36 -5.20
C PHE A 317 10.25 -14.46 -5.30
N LEU A 318 11.28 -14.94 -5.97
CA LEU A 318 12.54 -14.22 -6.21
C LEU A 318 12.59 -13.79 -7.66
N PHE A 319 12.94 -12.53 -7.90
CA PHE A 319 12.95 -11.92 -9.24
C PHE A 319 14.34 -11.41 -9.62
N TRP A 320 14.65 -11.46 -10.93
CA TRP A 320 15.84 -10.86 -11.53
C TRP A 320 15.44 -9.86 -12.60
N GLY A 321 16.01 -8.65 -12.59
CA GLY A 321 15.79 -7.65 -13.63
C GLY A 321 15.86 -6.21 -13.15
N THR A 322 15.56 -5.30 -14.06
CA THR A 322 15.36 -3.87 -13.76
C THR A 322 14.08 -3.67 -12.95
N PRO A 323 13.87 -2.52 -12.29
CA PRO A 323 12.65 -2.24 -11.56
C PRO A 323 11.36 -2.46 -12.37
N LYS A 324 11.31 -2.02 -13.64
CA LYS A 324 10.15 -2.25 -14.51
C LYS A 324 9.91 -3.74 -14.79
N GLU A 325 10.98 -4.51 -15.03
CA GLU A 325 10.87 -5.94 -15.26
C GLU A 325 10.38 -6.67 -14.00
N ILE A 326 10.93 -6.34 -12.82
CA ILE A 326 10.52 -6.92 -11.55
C ILE A 326 9.06 -6.58 -11.21
N LEU A 327 8.63 -5.33 -11.44
CA LEU A 327 7.23 -4.94 -11.28
C LEU A 327 6.31 -5.72 -12.24
N SER A 328 6.76 -5.94 -13.47
CA SER A 328 6.01 -6.74 -14.46
C SER A 328 5.87 -8.21 -14.02
N GLU A 329 6.94 -8.81 -13.49
CA GLU A 329 6.93 -10.17 -12.95
C GLU A 329 6.00 -10.29 -11.73
N TYR A 330 6.14 -9.39 -10.77
CA TYR A 330 5.31 -9.35 -9.59
C TYR A 330 3.83 -9.17 -9.93
N THR A 331 3.51 -8.22 -10.81
CA THR A 331 2.11 -7.96 -11.18
C THR A 331 1.51 -9.02 -12.10
N ALA A 332 2.34 -9.79 -12.82
CA ALA A 332 1.87 -10.98 -13.53
C ALA A 332 1.37 -12.05 -12.55
N LEU A 333 2.01 -12.19 -11.38
CA LEU A 333 1.58 -13.11 -10.33
C LEU A 333 0.38 -12.59 -9.54
N SER A 334 0.45 -11.35 -9.08
CA SER A 334 -0.55 -10.76 -8.18
C SER A 334 -1.73 -10.11 -8.90
N GLY A 335 -1.62 -9.96 -10.21
CA GLY A 335 -2.64 -9.39 -11.11
C GLY A 335 -2.43 -7.91 -11.42
N ARG A 336 -2.86 -7.52 -12.60
CA ARG A 336 -2.81 -6.16 -13.15
C ARG A 336 -4.19 -5.54 -13.17
N PRO A 337 -4.31 -4.20 -13.08
CA PRO A 337 -5.60 -3.52 -13.20
C PRO A 337 -6.15 -3.65 -14.62
N GLU A 338 -7.48 -3.67 -14.73
CA GLU A 338 -8.14 -3.35 -15.99
C GLU A 338 -7.99 -1.85 -16.27
N MET A 339 -8.13 -1.46 -17.54
CA MET A 339 -8.10 -0.05 -17.92
C MET A 339 -9.30 0.68 -17.32
N PRO A 340 -9.10 1.72 -16.48
CA PRO A 340 -10.19 2.50 -15.93
C PRO A 340 -10.98 3.25 -17.03
N PRO A 341 -12.27 3.51 -16.82
CA PRO A 341 -13.08 4.25 -17.81
C PRO A 341 -12.58 5.69 -17.94
N LEU A 342 -12.66 6.26 -19.17
CA LEU A 342 -12.13 7.58 -19.50
C LEU A 342 -12.54 8.68 -18.49
N TRP A 343 -13.81 8.68 -18.08
CA TRP A 343 -14.33 9.69 -17.16
C TRP A 343 -13.65 9.69 -15.79
N SER A 344 -13.09 8.55 -15.37
CA SER A 344 -12.43 8.45 -14.07
C SER A 344 -11.14 9.25 -13.97
N PHE A 345 -10.46 9.48 -15.11
CA PHE A 345 -9.26 10.33 -15.18
C PHE A 345 -9.56 11.82 -15.09
N GLY A 346 -10.83 12.23 -15.17
CA GLY A 346 -11.26 13.60 -14.98
C GLY A 346 -11.17 14.06 -13.51
N THR A 347 -11.62 15.28 -13.26
CA THR A 347 -11.62 15.85 -11.91
C THR A 347 -12.81 15.34 -11.11
N TRP A 348 -12.55 14.85 -9.89
CA TRP A 348 -13.55 14.47 -8.91
C TRP A 348 -13.68 15.59 -7.89
N MET A 349 -14.87 16.17 -7.75
CA MET A 349 -15.15 17.23 -6.80
C MET A 349 -15.92 16.68 -5.61
N SER A 350 -15.40 16.94 -4.43
CA SER A 350 -15.94 16.54 -3.15
C SER A 350 -15.50 17.49 -2.04
N ARG A 351 -16.11 17.36 -0.88
CA ARG A 351 -15.64 17.79 0.44
C ARG A 351 -16.05 16.73 1.44
N ILE A 352 -15.77 16.89 2.74
CA ILE A 352 -16.10 15.86 3.75
C ILE A 352 -17.52 15.35 3.55
N SER A 353 -18.54 16.20 3.35
CA SER A 353 -19.81 15.73 2.79
C SER A 353 -20.61 16.83 2.12
N TYR A 354 -21.33 16.47 1.05
CA TYR A 354 -22.51 17.16 0.59
C TYR A 354 -23.72 16.44 1.17
N PHE A 355 -24.51 17.14 1.96
CA PHE A 355 -25.60 16.52 2.73
C PHE A 355 -26.93 16.49 1.97
N THR A 356 -27.08 17.26 0.90
CA THR A 356 -28.35 17.39 0.19
C THR A 356 -28.18 17.30 -1.33
N GLU A 357 -29.28 16.95 -2.00
CA GLU A 357 -29.37 17.03 -3.47
C GLU A 357 -29.07 18.44 -3.98
N ASP A 358 -29.60 19.46 -3.30
CA ASP A 358 -29.41 20.87 -3.71
C ASP A 358 -27.95 21.30 -3.62
N GLU A 359 -27.20 20.87 -2.58
CA GLU A 359 -25.75 21.13 -2.49
C GLU A 359 -24.99 20.50 -3.66
N GLY A 360 -25.24 19.23 -3.96
CA GLY A 360 -24.58 18.54 -5.08
C GLY A 360 -24.89 19.20 -6.44
N ARG A 361 -26.13 19.61 -6.65
CA ARG A 361 -26.56 20.35 -7.87
C ARG A 361 -25.92 21.73 -7.96
N GLU A 362 -25.83 22.48 -6.86
CA GLU A 362 -25.19 23.80 -6.85
C GLU A 362 -23.69 23.69 -7.14
N VAL A 363 -22.98 22.71 -6.57
CA VAL A 363 -21.57 22.47 -6.88
C VAL A 363 -21.37 22.15 -8.37
N ALA A 364 -22.18 21.29 -8.95
CA ALA A 364 -22.13 20.99 -10.38
C ALA A 364 -22.37 22.23 -11.25
N LYS A 365 -23.36 23.07 -10.88
CA LYS A 365 -23.65 24.34 -11.53
C LYS A 365 -22.49 25.32 -11.43
N GLN A 366 -21.86 25.45 -10.26
CA GLN A 366 -20.70 26.34 -10.04
C GLN A 366 -19.48 25.88 -10.84
N LEU A 367 -19.20 24.58 -10.93
CA LEU A 367 -18.15 24.04 -11.79
C LEU A 367 -18.34 24.48 -13.25
N ARG A 368 -19.56 24.36 -13.78
CA ARG A 368 -19.89 24.77 -15.16
C ARG A 368 -19.85 26.29 -15.34
N ALA A 369 -20.40 27.07 -14.39
CA ALA A 369 -20.40 28.53 -14.44
C ALA A 369 -18.97 29.11 -14.41
N ASN A 370 -18.09 28.52 -13.61
CA ASN A 370 -16.66 28.89 -13.55
C ASN A 370 -15.82 28.21 -14.64
N ARG A 371 -16.43 27.44 -15.56
CA ARG A 371 -15.78 26.71 -16.65
C ARG A 371 -14.65 25.78 -16.18
N ILE A 372 -14.82 25.17 -15.01
CA ILE A 372 -13.85 24.21 -14.46
C ILE A 372 -14.19 22.82 -15.02
N PRO A 373 -13.24 22.17 -15.74
CA PRO A 373 -13.41 20.79 -16.17
C PRO A 373 -13.57 19.83 -14.99
N ALA A 374 -14.65 19.04 -14.98
CA ALA A 374 -14.88 18.02 -13.95
C ALA A 374 -15.85 16.95 -14.45
N ASP A 375 -15.67 15.72 -13.99
CA ASP A 375 -16.43 14.54 -14.41
C ASP A 375 -17.22 13.88 -13.29
N VAL A 376 -16.87 14.12 -12.01
CA VAL A 376 -17.50 13.42 -10.88
C VAL A 376 -17.88 14.38 -9.76
N ILE A 377 -19.08 14.19 -9.24
CA ILE A 377 -19.52 14.73 -7.94
C ILE A 377 -19.56 13.55 -6.96
N HIS A 378 -18.83 13.69 -5.87
CA HIS A 378 -18.75 12.66 -4.85
C HIS A 378 -19.55 13.09 -3.61
N PHE A 379 -20.51 12.24 -3.19
CA PHE A 379 -21.21 12.35 -1.93
C PHE A 379 -20.54 11.41 -0.93
N ASP A 380 -20.02 11.99 0.14
CA ASP A 380 -19.34 11.25 1.21
C ASP A 380 -20.34 10.82 2.30
N THR A 381 -19.97 10.74 3.58
CA THR A 381 -20.74 10.13 4.68
C THR A 381 -22.20 10.59 4.82
N GLY A 382 -22.53 11.80 4.37
CA GLY A 382 -23.82 12.48 4.62
C GLY A 382 -24.95 12.16 3.63
N TRP A 383 -24.82 11.23 2.70
CA TRP A 383 -25.92 10.90 1.79
C TRP A 383 -26.96 9.94 2.38
N PHE A 384 -26.62 9.20 3.45
CA PHE A 384 -27.51 8.34 4.22
C PHE A 384 -28.48 9.13 5.08
N ASP A 385 -29.53 8.49 5.60
CA ASP A 385 -30.47 9.17 6.50
C ASP A 385 -29.81 9.61 7.80
N VAL A 386 -29.02 8.75 8.39
CA VAL A 386 -28.11 9.07 9.51
C VAL A 386 -26.68 9.05 9.00
N ASP A 387 -25.95 10.15 9.20
CA ASP A 387 -24.57 10.28 8.79
C ASP A 387 -23.71 9.12 9.34
N TRP A 388 -22.79 8.60 8.51
CA TRP A 388 -21.95 7.45 8.81
C TRP A 388 -22.63 6.07 8.87
N GLN A 389 -23.96 5.99 8.96
CA GLN A 389 -24.67 4.72 9.05
C GLN A 389 -25.09 4.20 7.68
N CYS A 390 -24.29 3.29 7.12
CA CYS A 390 -24.56 2.70 5.82
C CYS A 390 -25.89 1.94 5.79
N ASP A 391 -26.94 2.58 5.29
CA ASP A 391 -28.26 1.99 5.05
C ASP A 391 -28.54 1.73 3.55
N TYR A 392 -27.60 2.14 2.67
CA TYR A 392 -27.64 2.02 1.22
C TYR A 392 -28.87 2.66 0.55
N GLU A 393 -29.43 3.66 1.19
CA GLU A 393 -30.56 4.47 0.71
C GLU A 393 -30.24 5.95 0.85
N PHE A 394 -30.59 6.73 -0.16
CA PHE A 394 -30.53 8.19 -0.04
C PHE A 394 -31.52 8.69 0.99
N SER A 395 -31.12 9.58 1.88
CA SER A 395 -32.04 10.21 2.84
C SER A 395 -33.25 10.85 2.11
N PRO A 396 -34.48 10.37 2.35
CA PRO A 396 -35.65 10.90 1.65
C PRO A 396 -35.96 12.36 2.02
N ALA A 397 -35.47 12.81 3.17
CA ALA A 397 -35.64 14.20 3.60
C ALA A 397 -34.71 15.16 2.82
N ARG A 398 -33.54 14.69 2.38
CA ARG A 398 -32.48 15.50 1.79
C ARG A 398 -32.31 15.27 0.29
N PHE A 399 -32.75 14.12 -0.22
CA PHE A 399 -32.68 13.74 -1.64
C PHE A 399 -34.09 13.35 -2.10
N LYS A 400 -34.79 14.28 -2.73
CA LYS A 400 -36.21 14.10 -3.12
C LYS A 400 -36.40 13.09 -4.24
N ASP A 401 -35.52 13.11 -5.24
CA ASP A 401 -35.53 12.18 -6.38
C ASP A 401 -34.08 11.90 -6.83
N PRO A 402 -33.35 11.04 -6.10
CA PRO A 402 -31.96 10.75 -6.38
C PRO A 402 -31.74 10.17 -7.78
N ALA A 403 -32.68 9.38 -8.31
CA ALA A 403 -32.58 8.82 -9.65
C ALA A 403 -32.65 9.94 -10.72
N LYS A 404 -33.53 10.90 -10.53
CA LYS A 404 -33.63 12.07 -11.40
C LYS A 404 -32.38 12.96 -11.26
N MET A 405 -31.89 13.19 -10.03
CA MET A 405 -30.67 13.96 -9.79
C MET A 405 -29.50 13.36 -10.56
N ILE A 406 -29.25 12.06 -10.41
CA ILE A 406 -28.16 11.34 -11.08
C ILE A 406 -28.28 11.49 -12.60
N LYS A 407 -29.49 11.28 -13.16
CA LYS A 407 -29.74 11.41 -14.60
C LYS A 407 -29.53 12.84 -15.12
N ASP A 408 -29.92 13.86 -14.37
CA ASP A 408 -29.75 15.26 -14.73
C ASP A 408 -28.25 15.62 -14.72
N LEU A 409 -27.51 15.23 -13.68
CA LEU A 409 -26.07 15.45 -13.56
C LEU A 409 -25.30 14.70 -14.65
N GLU A 410 -25.73 13.50 -15.03
CA GLU A 410 -25.13 12.76 -16.13
C GLU A 410 -25.28 13.48 -17.49
N LYS A 411 -26.41 14.10 -17.77
CA LYS A 411 -26.60 14.95 -18.97
C LYS A 411 -25.65 16.13 -19.00
N ASP A 412 -25.29 16.66 -17.81
CA ASP A 412 -24.31 17.74 -17.67
C ASP A 412 -22.86 17.23 -17.68
N GLY A 413 -22.67 15.93 -17.89
CA GLY A 413 -21.36 15.29 -18.01
C GLY A 413 -20.73 14.94 -16.65
N PHE A 414 -21.52 14.73 -15.59
CA PHE A 414 -21.05 14.28 -14.30
C PHE A 414 -21.50 12.85 -14.02
N LYS A 415 -20.61 12.07 -13.42
CA LYS A 415 -20.91 10.82 -12.72
C LYS A 415 -21.02 11.07 -11.23
N ILE A 416 -21.73 10.20 -10.53
CA ILE A 416 -21.88 10.24 -9.07
C ILE A 416 -21.03 9.14 -8.44
N CYS A 417 -20.25 9.49 -7.42
CA CYS A 417 -19.61 8.54 -6.54
C CYS A 417 -20.27 8.59 -5.16
N LEU A 418 -20.46 7.43 -4.52
CA LEU A 418 -21.02 7.31 -3.18
C LEU A 418 -20.04 6.64 -2.23
N TRP A 419 -19.93 7.20 -1.04
CA TRP A 419 -19.16 6.65 0.06
C TRP A 419 -19.89 5.53 0.79
N GLN A 420 -19.16 4.57 1.34
CA GLN A 420 -19.63 3.56 2.28
C GLN A 420 -18.45 2.89 3.01
N LEU A 421 -18.74 2.15 4.08
CA LEU A 421 -17.80 1.35 4.87
C LEU A 421 -18.41 -0.02 5.23
N PRO A 422 -17.59 -1.02 5.65
CA PRO A 422 -18.07 -2.38 5.89
C PRO A 422 -18.38 -2.70 7.35
N TYR A 423 -18.64 -1.69 8.20
CA TYR A 423 -18.89 -1.84 9.63
C TYR A 423 -20.29 -1.32 10.00
N PHE A 424 -20.98 -2.01 10.91
CA PHE A 424 -22.35 -1.69 11.24
C PHE A 424 -22.52 -1.62 12.76
N VAL A 425 -22.81 -0.42 13.26
CA VAL A 425 -23.09 -0.17 14.67
C VAL A 425 -24.43 -0.80 15.10
N PRO A 426 -24.64 -1.11 16.39
CA PRO A 426 -25.88 -1.73 16.88
C PRO A 426 -27.17 -0.98 16.51
N GLY A 427 -27.11 0.35 16.34
CA GLY A 427 -28.24 1.19 15.92
C GLY A 427 -28.59 1.13 14.42
N ASN A 428 -27.77 0.51 13.59
CA ASN A 428 -28.01 0.41 12.16
C ASN A 428 -29.14 -0.59 11.87
N LYS A 429 -30.03 -0.27 10.92
CA LYS A 429 -31.18 -1.10 10.57
C LYS A 429 -30.82 -2.53 10.12
N TYR A 430 -29.63 -2.75 9.60
CA TYR A 430 -29.17 -4.07 9.15
C TYR A 430 -28.42 -4.85 10.22
N PHE A 431 -27.99 -4.22 11.31
CA PHE A 431 -27.15 -4.85 12.34
C PHE A 431 -27.71 -6.21 12.80
N LYS A 432 -28.99 -6.22 13.23
CA LYS A 432 -29.62 -7.45 13.70
C LYS A 432 -29.61 -8.56 12.66
N THR A 433 -29.93 -8.25 11.41
CA THR A 433 -29.93 -9.23 10.31
C THR A 433 -28.53 -9.77 10.06
N LEU A 434 -27.52 -8.89 10.03
CA LEU A 434 -26.11 -9.27 9.79
C LEU A 434 -25.59 -10.22 10.88
N VAL A 435 -25.98 -9.97 12.13
CA VAL A 435 -25.59 -10.80 13.27
C VAL A 435 -26.35 -12.12 13.29
N ASP A 436 -27.68 -12.09 13.20
CA ASP A 436 -28.54 -13.28 13.30
C ASP A 436 -28.29 -14.28 12.15
N GLU A 437 -28.00 -13.75 10.96
CA GLU A 437 -27.75 -14.56 9.76
C GLU A 437 -26.27 -14.93 9.55
N SER A 438 -25.41 -14.66 10.57
CA SER A 438 -23.97 -14.99 10.57
C SER A 438 -23.22 -14.39 9.38
N MET A 439 -23.53 -13.14 9.02
CA MET A 439 -22.86 -12.39 7.96
C MET A 439 -21.72 -11.53 8.48
N ALA A 440 -21.62 -11.34 9.80
CA ALA A 440 -20.53 -10.65 10.47
C ALA A 440 -19.47 -11.64 10.99
N VAL A 441 -18.22 -11.18 11.07
CA VAL A 441 -17.10 -11.92 11.67
C VAL A 441 -17.44 -12.26 13.12
N ARG A 442 -17.09 -13.46 13.57
CA ARG A 442 -17.28 -13.94 14.94
C ARG A 442 -15.95 -14.40 15.54
N ASN A 443 -15.83 -14.31 16.86
CA ASN A 443 -14.70 -14.89 17.58
C ASN A 443 -14.89 -16.40 17.83
N GLY A 444 -13.90 -17.05 18.44
CA GLY A 444 -13.95 -18.47 18.77
C GLY A 444 -15.04 -18.89 19.76
N ARG A 445 -15.73 -17.92 20.39
CA ARG A 445 -16.89 -18.17 21.28
C ARG A 445 -18.24 -18.04 20.56
N GLY A 446 -18.21 -17.66 19.27
CA GLY A 446 -19.40 -17.42 18.46
C GLY A 446 -20.06 -16.06 18.70
N THR A 447 -19.44 -15.16 19.46
CA THR A 447 -19.89 -13.78 19.67
C THR A 447 -19.20 -12.81 18.70
N LEU A 448 -19.67 -11.58 18.61
CA LEU A 448 -18.94 -10.53 17.87
C LEU A 448 -17.60 -10.25 18.58
N PRO A 449 -16.49 -10.12 17.83
CA PRO A 449 -15.21 -9.71 18.41
C PRO A 449 -15.25 -8.29 18.96
N TYR A 450 -16.03 -7.43 18.29
CA TYR A 450 -16.25 -6.02 18.61
C TYR A 450 -17.75 -5.80 18.91
N GLU A 451 -18.09 -4.62 19.38
CA GLU A 451 -19.50 -4.22 19.52
C GLU A 451 -20.17 -4.13 18.14
N ASP A 452 -19.46 -3.59 17.14
CA ASP A 452 -19.92 -3.45 15.78
C ASP A 452 -19.88 -4.77 15.00
N ALA A 453 -20.79 -4.92 14.04
CA ALA A 453 -20.77 -6.02 13.09
C ALA A 453 -19.84 -5.69 11.91
N VAL A 454 -18.69 -6.36 11.84
CA VAL A 454 -17.75 -6.31 10.72
C VAL A 454 -18.15 -7.36 9.70
N LEU A 455 -18.41 -6.97 8.44
CA LEU A 455 -18.82 -7.91 7.39
C LEU A 455 -17.75 -8.98 7.14
N ASP A 456 -18.18 -10.24 7.07
CA ASP A 456 -17.27 -11.35 6.71
C ASP A 456 -17.28 -11.58 5.19
N PHE A 457 -16.35 -10.98 4.47
CA PHE A 457 -16.20 -11.18 3.02
C PHE A 457 -15.64 -12.55 2.61
N THR A 458 -15.35 -13.43 3.54
CA THR A 458 -15.09 -14.84 3.23
C THR A 458 -16.37 -15.67 3.12
N ASN A 459 -17.50 -15.12 3.62
CA ASN A 459 -18.81 -15.72 3.55
C ASN A 459 -19.53 -15.33 2.23
N PRO A 460 -19.82 -16.29 1.32
CA PRO A 460 -20.51 -15.97 0.07
C PRO A 460 -21.89 -15.32 0.25
N LYS A 461 -22.58 -15.61 1.37
CA LYS A 461 -23.87 -15.01 1.70
C LYS A 461 -23.71 -13.52 1.99
N THR A 462 -22.69 -13.15 2.75
CA THR A 462 -22.35 -11.75 3.05
C THR A 462 -21.99 -11.00 1.78
N VAL A 463 -21.10 -11.56 0.94
CA VAL A 463 -20.72 -10.98 -0.34
C VAL A 463 -21.94 -10.72 -1.21
N LYS A 464 -22.83 -11.72 -1.32
CA LYS A 464 -24.06 -11.57 -2.13
C LYS A 464 -24.97 -10.49 -1.58
N TRP A 465 -25.25 -10.48 -0.28
CA TRP A 465 -26.07 -9.46 0.36
C TRP A 465 -25.54 -8.06 0.11
N TYR A 466 -24.23 -7.89 0.34
CA TYR A 466 -23.55 -6.61 0.15
C TYR A 466 -23.59 -6.13 -1.31
N GLN A 467 -23.31 -7.04 -2.25
CA GLN A 467 -23.40 -6.75 -3.69
C GLN A 467 -24.83 -6.42 -4.14
N ASP A 468 -25.85 -7.04 -3.51
CA ASP A 468 -27.24 -6.71 -3.82
C ASP A 468 -27.60 -5.28 -3.37
N GLN A 469 -27.05 -4.77 -2.26
CA GLN A 469 -27.25 -3.38 -1.85
C GLN A 469 -26.58 -2.42 -2.83
N LEU A 470 -25.30 -2.59 -3.09
CA LEU A 470 -24.55 -1.73 -4.03
C LEU A 470 -25.09 -1.81 -5.47
N GLY A 471 -25.51 -2.99 -5.88
CA GLY A 471 -26.09 -3.20 -7.21
C GLY A 471 -27.36 -2.40 -7.48
N LYS A 472 -28.15 -2.08 -6.47
CA LYS A 472 -29.33 -1.19 -6.58
C LYS A 472 -28.88 0.26 -6.94
N LEU A 473 -27.85 0.75 -6.24
CA LEU A 473 -27.30 2.09 -6.45
C LEU A 473 -26.64 2.22 -7.85
N LEU A 474 -25.83 1.24 -8.22
CA LEU A 474 -25.19 1.21 -9.53
C LEU A 474 -26.20 1.14 -10.68
N LYS A 475 -27.31 0.37 -10.53
CA LYS A 475 -28.41 0.32 -11.50
C LYS A 475 -29.19 1.63 -11.57
N MET A 476 -29.28 2.38 -10.48
CA MET A 476 -29.91 3.71 -10.44
C MET A 476 -29.12 4.74 -11.28
N GLY A 477 -27.82 4.47 -11.53
CA GLY A 477 -26.96 5.34 -12.33
C GLY A 477 -25.68 5.79 -11.61
N VAL A 478 -25.47 5.42 -10.37
CA VAL A 478 -24.22 5.70 -9.65
C VAL A 478 -23.02 5.18 -10.47
N GLY A 479 -22.01 6.00 -10.65
CA GLY A 479 -20.85 5.73 -11.49
C GLY A 479 -19.76 4.93 -10.79
N ALA A 480 -19.50 5.23 -9.52
CA ALA A 480 -18.48 4.54 -8.72
C ALA A 480 -18.88 4.48 -7.24
N ILE A 481 -18.24 3.57 -6.51
CA ILE A 481 -18.36 3.44 -5.05
C ILE A 481 -17.00 3.76 -4.43
N LYS A 482 -16.96 4.66 -3.42
CA LYS A 482 -15.81 4.83 -2.54
C LYS A 482 -15.81 3.68 -1.54
N VAL A 483 -14.71 2.96 -1.47
CA VAL A 483 -14.48 1.77 -0.65
C VAL A 483 -13.59 2.19 0.51
N ASP A 484 -14.20 2.84 1.49
CA ASP A 484 -13.49 3.42 2.62
C ASP A 484 -13.29 2.42 3.75
N PHE A 485 -12.29 2.67 4.60
CA PHE A 485 -11.89 1.76 5.68
C PHE A 485 -11.45 0.37 5.18
N GLY A 486 -11.71 -0.67 5.97
CA GLY A 486 -11.29 -2.05 5.70
C GLY A 486 -10.09 -2.48 6.55
N GLU A 487 -9.58 -1.60 7.40
CA GLU A 487 -8.42 -1.85 8.28
C GLU A 487 -8.80 -2.55 9.59
N ALA A 488 -10.03 -2.35 10.07
CA ALA A 488 -10.48 -2.87 11.38
C ALA A 488 -11.03 -4.31 11.30
N ALA A 489 -10.41 -5.16 10.51
CA ALA A 489 -10.75 -6.58 10.46
C ALA A 489 -10.27 -7.29 11.74
N PRO A 490 -11.13 -8.03 12.48
CA PRO A 490 -10.76 -8.58 13.78
C PRO A 490 -9.65 -9.63 13.72
N MET A 491 -8.56 -9.43 14.44
CA MET A 491 -7.45 -10.38 14.58
C MET A 491 -7.85 -11.65 15.36
N ASP A 492 -8.74 -11.55 16.33
CA ASP A 492 -9.28 -12.66 17.11
C ASP A 492 -10.52 -13.30 16.45
N GLY A 493 -10.88 -12.82 15.26
CA GLY A 493 -11.97 -13.34 14.46
C GLY A 493 -11.70 -14.74 13.91
N ILE A 494 -12.77 -15.54 13.84
CA ILE A 494 -12.83 -16.76 13.04
C ILE A 494 -13.76 -16.47 11.87
N TYR A 495 -13.22 -16.58 10.68
CA TYR A 495 -13.92 -16.23 9.45
C TYR A 495 -14.66 -17.46 8.86
N ALA A 496 -15.66 -17.24 8.04
CA ALA A 496 -16.49 -18.33 7.49
C ALA A 496 -15.71 -19.37 6.67
N ASN A 497 -14.54 -18.99 6.12
CA ASN A 497 -13.65 -19.92 5.43
C ASN A 497 -12.79 -20.77 6.39
N GLY A 498 -12.97 -20.65 7.70
CA GLY A 498 -12.25 -21.39 8.75
C GLY A 498 -10.88 -20.81 9.11
N ARG A 499 -10.45 -19.72 8.49
CA ARG A 499 -9.16 -19.06 8.82
C ARG A 499 -9.32 -18.06 9.95
N SER A 500 -8.25 -17.91 10.74
CA SER A 500 -8.18 -16.92 11.81
C SER A 500 -7.89 -15.52 11.28
N GLY A 501 -8.20 -14.51 12.08
CA GLY A 501 -7.84 -13.13 11.81
C GLY A 501 -6.35 -12.88 11.64
N LEU A 502 -5.49 -13.77 12.12
CA LEU A 502 -4.04 -13.72 11.86
C LEU A 502 -3.74 -13.59 10.35
N TYR A 503 -4.49 -14.29 9.51
CA TYR A 503 -4.33 -14.27 8.05
C TYR A 503 -5.37 -13.40 7.35
N GLU A 504 -6.61 -13.36 7.88
CA GLU A 504 -7.69 -12.66 7.20
C GLU A 504 -7.70 -11.15 7.43
N HIS A 505 -7.02 -10.65 8.48
CA HIS A 505 -6.89 -9.22 8.74
C HIS A 505 -6.27 -8.47 7.54
N ASN A 506 -5.09 -8.88 7.11
CA ASN A 506 -4.41 -8.25 5.97
C ASN A 506 -5.06 -8.56 4.61
N LEU A 507 -5.81 -9.68 4.51
CA LEU A 507 -6.56 -10.03 3.29
C LEU A 507 -7.91 -9.36 3.18
N TYR A 508 -8.43 -8.82 4.28
CA TYR A 508 -9.75 -8.20 4.31
C TYR A 508 -9.92 -7.12 3.23
N PRO A 509 -8.99 -6.17 3.07
CA PRO A 509 -9.06 -5.18 1.99
C PRO A 509 -9.18 -5.79 0.60
N VAL A 510 -8.44 -6.85 0.30
CA VAL A 510 -8.46 -7.49 -1.02
C VAL A 510 -9.83 -8.08 -1.32
N ARG A 511 -10.45 -8.75 -0.32
CA ARG A 511 -11.79 -9.34 -0.44
C ARG A 511 -12.87 -8.27 -0.55
N TYR A 512 -12.76 -7.22 0.26
CA TYR A 512 -13.66 -6.09 0.28
C TYR A 512 -13.63 -5.32 -1.06
N ASN A 513 -12.43 -4.95 -1.53
CA ASN A 513 -12.24 -4.30 -2.83
C ASN A 513 -12.80 -5.16 -3.97
N LYS A 514 -12.52 -6.47 -3.93
CA LYS A 514 -13.05 -7.43 -4.93
C LYS A 514 -14.57 -7.45 -4.95
N ALA A 515 -15.22 -7.50 -3.78
CA ALA A 515 -16.67 -7.56 -3.69
C ALA A 515 -17.34 -6.36 -4.37
N VAL A 516 -16.77 -5.15 -4.20
CA VAL A 516 -17.28 -3.92 -4.84
C VAL A 516 -16.92 -3.87 -6.31
N ALA A 517 -15.69 -4.19 -6.68
CA ALA A 517 -15.23 -4.18 -8.08
C ALA A 517 -16.04 -5.17 -8.94
N ASP A 518 -16.30 -6.37 -8.44
CA ASP A 518 -17.07 -7.40 -9.16
C ASP A 518 -18.50 -6.94 -9.45
N ILE A 519 -19.20 -6.35 -8.48
CA ILE A 519 -20.57 -5.84 -8.73
C ILE A 519 -20.57 -4.62 -9.63
N THR A 520 -19.57 -3.74 -9.50
CA THR A 520 -19.41 -2.59 -10.40
C THR A 520 -19.22 -3.09 -11.83
N LYS A 521 -18.32 -4.04 -12.06
CA LYS A 521 -18.12 -4.64 -13.38
C LYS A 521 -19.36 -5.30 -13.94
N LYS A 522 -20.08 -6.04 -13.12
CA LYS A 522 -21.33 -6.72 -13.51
C LYS A 522 -22.40 -5.74 -13.97
N VAL A 523 -22.49 -4.55 -13.36
CA VAL A 523 -23.55 -3.59 -13.64
C VAL A 523 -23.12 -2.53 -14.65
N LYS A 524 -21.86 -2.07 -14.61
CA LYS A 524 -21.36 -0.93 -15.39
C LYS A 524 -20.45 -1.34 -16.57
N GLY A 525 -19.85 -2.55 -16.52
CA GLY A 525 -18.92 -3.04 -17.54
C GLY A 525 -17.44 -2.76 -17.24
N ASP A 526 -17.14 -1.89 -16.29
CA ASP A 526 -15.81 -1.60 -15.74
C ASP A 526 -15.77 -1.93 -14.24
N ASN A 527 -14.57 -2.08 -13.68
CA ASN A 527 -14.38 -2.45 -12.27
C ASN A 527 -13.85 -1.31 -11.40
N ILE A 528 -14.11 -0.05 -11.81
CA ILE A 528 -13.64 1.14 -11.10
C ILE A 528 -14.22 1.23 -9.69
N ILE A 529 -13.34 1.41 -8.72
CA ILE A 529 -13.66 1.72 -7.32
C ILE A 529 -12.75 2.86 -6.85
N TRP A 530 -13.04 3.42 -5.68
CA TRP A 530 -12.16 4.40 -5.03
C TRP A 530 -11.83 3.88 -3.63
N ALA A 531 -10.72 3.12 -3.48
CA ALA A 531 -10.44 2.33 -2.29
C ALA A 531 -9.33 2.92 -1.42
N ARG A 532 -9.45 2.73 -0.07
CA ARG A 532 -8.46 3.16 0.91
C ARG A 532 -7.45 2.08 1.22
N SER A 533 -7.87 1.01 1.86
CA SER A 533 -6.98 -0.06 2.30
C SER A 533 -6.65 -1.07 1.20
N ALA A 534 -5.47 -1.68 1.32
CA ALA A 534 -5.01 -2.70 0.38
C ALA A 534 -3.99 -3.67 1.00
N TRP A 535 -3.88 -4.82 0.38
CA TRP A 535 -2.79 -5.78 0.49
C TRP A 535 -2.44 -6.28 -0.90
N SER A 536 -1.38 -7.11 -1.05
CA SER A 536 -1.02 -7.69 -2.35
C SER A 536 -2.22 -8.37 -3.02
N GLY A 537 -2.48 -8.05 -4.29
CA GLY A 537 -3.65 -8.46 -5.05
C GLY A 537 -4.72 -7.38 -5.24
N SER A 538 -4.74 -6.34 -4.39
CA SER A 538 -5.70 -5.22 -4.52
C SER A 538 -5.45 -4.35 -5.75
N GLN A 539 -4.23 -4.32 -6.29
CA GLN A 539 -3.88 -3.54 -7.50
C GLN A 539 -4.73 -3.90 -8.74
N ARG A 540 -5.40 -5.06 -8.73
CA ARG A 540 -6.37 -5.46 -9.76
C ARG A 540 -7.62 -4.60 -9.80
N TYR A 541 -7.92 -3.92 -8.70
CA TYR A 541 -9.16 -3.16 -8.51
C TYR A 541 -8.85 -1.67 -8.45
N PRO A 542 -8.78 -0.98 -9.61
CA PRO A 542 -8.46 0.43 -9.64
C PRO A 542 -9.61 1.25 -9.06
N LEU A 543 -9.32 2.33 -8.33
CA LEU A 543 -8.02 2.82 -7.89
C LEU A 543 -7.94 2.93 -6.37
N HIS A 544 -6.77 3.32 -5.89
CA HIS A 544 -6.54 3.58 -4.46
C HIS A 544 -6.08 5.02 -4.25
N TRP A 545 -6.40 5.61 -3.08
CA TRP A 545 -5.94 6.97 -2.73
C TRP A 545 -5.12 6.98 -1.44
N GLY A 546 -4.36 8.06 -1.22
CA GLY A 546 -3.36 8.21 -0.15
C GLY A 546 -3.92 8.37 1.27
N GLY A 547 -5.25 8.28 1.48
CA GLY A 547 -5.86 8.48 2.79
C GLY A 547 -5.93 9.95 3.23
N ASP A 548 -5.99 10.18 4.53
CA ASP A 548 -6.42 11.43 5.18
C ASP A 548 -5.21 12.32 5.54
N ALA A 549 -4.50 12.84 4.54
CA ALA A 549 -3.31 13.67 4.74
C ALA A 549 -3.60 14.97 5.51
N ALA A 550 -2.66 15.40 6.37
CA ALA A 550 -2.72 16.70 6.97
C ALA A 550 -2.53 17.82 5.93
N SER A 551 -3.24 18.94 6.09
CA SER A 551 -3.13 20.12 5.22
C SER A 551 -1.88 20.95 5.60
N THR A 552 -0.69 20.35 5.41
CA THR A 552 0.62 20.91 5.75
C THR A 552 1.67 20.60 4.68
N ASN A 553 2.82 21.26 4.72
CA ASN A 553 3.95 20.94 3.84
C ASN A 553 4.45 19.51 4.06
N THR A 554 4.46 19.04 5.31
CA THR A 554 4.86 17.65 5.67
C THR A 554 3.86 16.63 5.14
N GLY A 555 2.54 16.92 5.25
CA GLY A 555 1.49 16.10 4.66
C GLY A 555 1.61 16.01 3.13
N MET A 556 1.95 17.12 2.47
CA MET A 556 2.22 17.12 1.03
C MET A 556 3.42 16.23 0.65
N LEU A 557 4.52 16.32 1.40
CA LEU A 557 5.71 15.48 1.18
C LEU A 557 5.41 14.01 1.48
N GLY A 558 4.76 13.72 2.61
CA GLY A 558 4.37 12.37 3.00
C GLY A 558 3.45 11.73 1.95
N THR A 559 2.51 12.49 1.40
CA THR A 559 1.63 12.06 0.29
C THR A 559 2.42 11.73 -0.97
N LEU A 560 3.39 12.58 -1.35
CA LEU A 560 4.27 12.32 -2.50
C LEU A 560 5.04 11.01 -2.32
N HIS A 561 5.72 10.85 -1.17
CA HIS A 561 6.48 9.63 -0.87
C HIS A 561 5.60 8.38 -0.83
N ALA A 562 4.44 8.46 -0.19
CA ALA A 562 3.47 7.37 -0.08
C ALA A 562 3.01 6.89 -1.46
N GLY A 563 2.62 7.81 -2.34
CA GLY A 563 2.20 7.48 -3.71
C GLY A 563 3.32 6.87 -4.55
N LEU A 564 4.54 7.40 -4.46
CA LEU A 564 5.71 6.85 -5.17
C LEU A 564 6.09 5.46 -4.65
N SER A 565 6.07 5.26 -3.32
CA SER A 565 6.33 3.97 -2.68
C SER A 565 5.30 2.93 -3.06
N LEU A 566 4.01 3.30 -3.13
CA LEU A 566 2.94 2.41 -3.59
C LEU A 566 3.10 2.04 -5.08
N GLY A 567 3.46 3.01 -5.93
CA GLY A 567 3.79 2.76 -7.33
C GLY A 567 4.94 1.74 -7.47
N MET A 568 5.99 1.86 -6.66
CA MET A 568 7.09 0.90 -6.56
C MET A 568 6.68 -0.45 -5.91
N SER A 569 5.43 -0.57 -5.49
CA SER A 569 4.82 -1.81 -4.96
C SER A 569 3.75 -2.40 -5.89
N GLY A 570 3.73 -1.99 -7.19
CA GLY A 570 2.94 -2.60 -8.26
C GLY A 570 1.54 -2.01 -8.47
N PHE A 571 1.27 -0.79 -7.99
CA PHE A 571 0.01 -0.08 -8.23
C PHE A 571 0.14 0.90 -9.39
N SER A 572 -0.61 0.65 -10.47
CA SER A 572 -0.56 1.48 -11.68
C SER A 572 -1.31 2.81 -11.53
N PHE A 573 -2.43 2.81 -10.81
CA PHE A 573 -3.32 3.96 -10.67
C PHE A 573 -3.46 4.37 -9.21
N TRP A 574 -3.29 5.66 -8.95
CA TRP A 574 -3.31 6.23 -7.62
C TRP A 574 -3.83 7.67 -7.66
N SER A 575 -4.39 8.11 -6.54
CA SER A 575 -4.84 9.47 -6.29
C SER A 575 -4.52 9.89 -4.86
N HIS A 576 -4.84 11.14 -4.54
CA HIS A 576 -4.79 11.68 -3.19
C HIS A 576 -5.74 12.86 -3.07
N ASP A 577 -5.99 13.32 -1.84
CA ASP A 577 -6.81 14.48 -1.58
C ASP A 577 -5.97 15.74 -1.73
N MET A 578 -6.23 16.51 -2.80
CA MET A 578 -5.46 17.72 -3.11
C MET A 578 -5.62 18.77 -2.03
N GLY A 579 -4.52 19.21 -1.46
CA GLY A 579 -4.49 20.17 -0.36
C GLY A 579 -4.48 19.54 1.03
N GLY A 580 -4.68 18.23 1.14
CA GLY A 580 -4.88 17.50 2.39
C GLY A 580 -6.36 17.38 2.75
N PHE A 581 -6.65 16.57 3.80
CA PHE A 581 -8.01 16.19 4.19
C PHE A 581 -8.46 16.76 5.53
N VAL A 582 -7.56 16.72 6.53
CA VAL A 582 -7.94 16.83 7.96
C VAL A 582 -8.46 18.21 8.36
N THR A 583 -7.89 19.28 7.80
CA THR A 583 -8.25 20.66 8.11
C THR A 583 -8.42 21.50 6.85
N SER A 584 -9.12 22.64 6.97
CA SER A 584 -9.22 23.61 5.86
C SER A 584 -7.84 23.98 5.35
N THR A 585 -7.62 23.84 4.06
CA THR A 585 -6.33 24.06 3.44
C THR A 585 -6.06 25.54 3.22
N PRO A 586 -4.92 26.10 3.68
CA PRO A 586 -4.52 27.45 3.30
C PRO A 586 -4.38 27.57 1.77
N GLU A 587 -4.88 28.67 1.18
CA GLU A 587 -4.87 28.88 -0.27
C GLU A 587 -3.48 28.67 -0.89
N GLU A 588 -2.44 29.21 -0.23
CA GLU A 588 -1.05 29.12 -0.70
C GLU A 588 -0.58 27.65 -0.80
N LEU A 589 -0.87 26.82 0.20
CA LEU A 589 -0.55 25.40 0.18
C LEU A 589 -1.36 24.67 -0.90
N TYR A 590 -2.65 24.94 -0.98
CA TYR A 590 -3.52 24.31 -1.98
C TYR A 590 -3.05 24.64 -3.39
N ARG A 591 -2.67 25.89 -3.64
CA ARG A 591 -2.14 26.37 -4.92
C ARG A 591 -0.90 25.59 -5.34
N ARG A 592 0.06 25.34 -4.44
CA ARG A 592 1.26 24.51 -4.74
C ARG A 592 0.93 23.04 -4.91
N TRP A 593 -0.09 22.53 -4.24
CA TRP A 593 -0.49 21.12 -4.31
C TRP A 593 -1.23 20.78 -5.61
N LEU A 594 -1.98 21.73 -6.16
CA LEU A 594 -2.81 21.50 -7.37
C LEU A 594 -2.05 20.91 -8.55
N PRO A 595 -0.89 21.44 -9.01
CA PRO A 595 -0.19 20.86 -10.16
C PRO A 595 0.22 19.40 -9.92
N MET A 596 0.66 19.05 -8.71
CA MET A 596 0.95 17.65 -8.35
C MET A 596 -0.34 16.81 -8.45
N GLY A 597 -1.45 17.29 -7.90
CA GLY A 597 -2.71 16.57 -7.92
C GLY A 597 -3.31 16.38 -9.32
N PHE A 598 -3.11 17.35 -10.22
CA PHE A 598 -3.56 17.23 -11.61
C PHE A 598 -2.60 16.39 -12.49
N LEU A 599 -1.34 16.25 -12.11
CA LEU A 599 -0.34 15.41 -12.78
C LEU A 599 -0.14 14.08 -12.04
N THR A 600 -1.22 13.51 -11.52
CA THR A 600 -1.36 12.10 -11.10
C THR A 600 -2.35 11.39 -12.02
N SER A 601 -2.44 10.06 -11.93
CA SER A 601 -3.37 9.31 -12.78
C SER A 601 -4.81 9.82 -12.60
N HIS A 602 -5.29 9.88 -11.35
CA HIS A 602 -6.63 10.35 -11.00
C HIS A 602 -6.54 11.55 -10.07
N THR A 603 -7.54 12.42 -10.09
CA THR A 603 -7.50 13.74 -9.44
C THR A 603 -8.76 13.98 -8.64
N ARG A 604 -8.62 14.23 -7.33
CA ARG A 604 -9.75 14.53 -6.44
C ARG A 604 -9.47 15.75 -5.57
N ALA A 605 -10.42 16.71 -5.58
CA ALA A 605 -10.55 17.71 -4.52
C ALA A 605 -11.47 17.13 -3.45
N HIS A 606 -10.96 16.93 -2.22
CA HIS A 606 -11.69 16.37 -1.10
C HIS A 606 -11.01 16.73 0.22
N GLY A 607 -11.76 16.89 1.30
CA GLY A 607 -11.25 17.23 2.62
C GLY A 607 -12.15 18.18 3.39
N ALA A 608 -11.62 18.73 4.50
CA ALA A 608 -12.33 19.75 5.28
C ALA A 608 -12.58 21.00 4.42
N PRO A 609 -13.82 21.55 4.42
CA PRO A 609 -14.16 22.68 3.58
C PRO A 609 -13.40 23.95 3.98
N PRO A 610 -13.13 24.88 3.03
CA PRO A 610 -13.53 24.78 1.64
C PRO A 610 -12.59 23.90 0.81
N THR A 611 -13.13 23.14 -0.14
CA THR A 611 -12.36 22.42 -1.18
C THR A 611 -12.66 22.99 -2.55
N GLU A 612 -13.83 23.59 -2.71
CA GLU A 612 -14.28 24.21 -3.94
C GLU A 612 -13.55 25.54 -4.18
N PRO A 613 -12.93 25.75 -5.36
CA PRO A 613 -12.04 26.89 -5.57
C PRO A 613 -12.72 28.25 -5.50
N TRP A 614 -14.02 28.37 -5.85
CA TRP A 614 -14.77 29.64 -5.77
C TRP A 614 -15.07 30.10 -4.36
N LEU A 615 -14.87 29.25 -3.35
CA LEU A 615 -15.02 29.62 -1.95
C LEU A 615 -13.78 30.31 -1.37
N TYR A 616 -12.66 30.30 -2.10
CA TYR A 616 -11.46 31.06 -1.77
C TYR A 616 -11.55 32.48 -2.35
N ASN A 617 -11.26 32.62 -3.63
CA ASN A 617 -11.38 33.87 -4.37
C ASN A 617 -11.36 33.62 -5.90
N LYS A 618 -11.52 34.70 -6.67
CA LYS A 618 -11.55 34.61 -8.13
C LYS A 618 -10.19 34.19 -8.72
N GLU A 619 -9.09 34.70 -8.20
CA GLU A 619 -7.74 34.38 -8.68
C GLU A 619 -7.43 32.89 -8.51
N PHE A 620 -7.75 32.34 -7.34
CA PHE A 620 -7.59 30.91 -7.05
C PHE A 620 -8.52 30.06 -7.93
N THR A 621 -9.76 30.50 -8.16
CA THR A 621 -10.70 29.83 -9.08
C THR A 621 -10.13 29.74 -10.51
N ASP A 622 -9.56 30.84 -10.99
CA ASP A 622 -8.95 30.92 -12.31
C ASP A 622 -7.69 30.02 -12.39
N TYR A 623 -6.90 29.95 -11.33
CA TYR A 623 -5.73 29.11 -11.24
C TYR A 623 -6.12 27.60 -11.21
N PHE A 624 -7.10 27.21 -10.40
CA PHE A 624 -7.61 25.85 -10.36
C PHE A 624 -8.09 25.40 -11.74
N ARG A 625 -8.86 26.28 -12.44
CA ARG A 625 -9.31 26.02 -13.80
C ARG A 625 -8.14 25.76 -14.75
N LYS A 626 -7.06 26.55 -14.71
CA LYS A 626 -5.87 26.34 -15.54
C LYS A 626 -5.23 24.98 -15.31
N CYS A 627 -5.09 24.56 -14.05
CA CYS A 627 -4.60 23.22 -13.72
C CYS A 627 -5.50 22.11 -14.28
N ALA A 628 -6.81 22.27 -14.16
CA ALA A 628 -7.78 21.33 -14.70
C ALA A 628 -7.75 21.31 -16.26
N GLU A 629 -7.70 22.47 -16.92
CA GLU A 629 -7.60 22.57 -18.38
C GLU A 629 -6.31 21.94 -18.91
N MET A 630 -5.18 22.07 -18.20
CA MET A 630 -3.93 21.37 -18.52
C MET A 630 -4.16 19.86 -18.55
N LYS A 631 -4.73 19.26 -17.49
CA LYS A 631 -5.01 17.83 -17.43
C LYS A 631 -5.93 17.38 -18.57
N TYR A 632 -7.01 18.12 -18.81
CA TYR A 632 -7.98 17.77 -19.87
C TYR A 632 -7.37 17.90 -21.27
N SER A 633 -6.44 18.82 -21.47
CA SER A 633 -5.71 18.91 -22.73
C SER A 633 -4.78 17.71 -22.94
N LEU A 634 -4.22 17.15 -21.88
CA LEU A 634 -3.34 15.97 -21.89
C LEU A 634 -4.11 14.64 -21.89
N MET A 635 -5.44 14.62 -21.95
CA MET A 635 -6.23 13.40 -21.84
C MET A 635 -5.83 12.29 -22.83
N PRO A 636 -5.50 12.58 -24.11
CA PRO A 636 -5.01 11.55 -25.03
C PRO A 636 -3.67 10.95 -24.60
N TYR A 637 -2.76 11.74 -24.04
CA TYR A 637 -1.50 11.28 -23.45
C TYR A 637 -1.78 10.39 -22.23
N ILE A 638 -2.65 10.85 -21.33
CA ILE A 638 -3.05 10.13 -20.11
C ILE A 638 -3.58 8.74 -20.45
N VAL A 639 -4.49 8.64 -21.42
CA VAL A 639 -5.07 7.35 -21.85
C VAL A 639 -4.00 6.42 -22.39
N LYS A 640 -3.11 6.93 -23.26
CA LYS A 640 -2.01 6.13 -23.85
C LYS A 640 -1.07 5.58 -22.78
N GLU A 641 -0.66 6.42 -21.84
CA GLU A 641 0.22 6.00 -20.74
C GLU A 641 -0.50 5.04 -19.78
N ALA A 642 -1.80 5.25 -19.51
CA ALA A 642 -2.60 4.37 -18.68
C ALA A 642 -2.75 2.97 -19.28
N GLU A 643 -2.95 2.86 -20.60
CA GLU A 643 -2.99 1.57 -21.32
C GLU A 643 -1.66 0.82 -21.19
N GLU A 644 -0.52 1.51 -21.36
CA GLU A 644 0.81 0.93 -21.21
C GLU A 644 1.06 0.48 -19.74
N CYS A 645 0.68 1.32 -18.77
CA CYS A 645 0.83 1.02 -17.35
C CYS A 645 -0.04 -0.18 -16.91
N ALA A 646 -1.30 -0.23 -17.33
CA ALA A 646 -2.20 -1.34 -17.04
C ALA A 646 -1.70 -2.66 -17.65
N ALA A 647 -1.23 -2.62 -18.90
CA ALA A 647 -0.73 -3.80 -19.61
C ALA A 647 0.53 -4.40 -18.97
N ASN A 648 1.39 -3.58 -18.36
CA ASN A 648 2.68 -3.99 -17.83
C ASN A 648 2.76 -4.03 -16.30
N GLY A 649 1.76 -3.46 -15.60
CA GLY A 649 1.78 -3.32 -14.14
C GLY A 649 2.72 -2.21 -13.65
N TRP A 650 3.03 -1.22 -14.51
CA TRP A 650 3.89 -0.10 -14.16
C TRP A 650 3.08 1.05 -13.55
N PRO A 651 3.67 1.83 -12.63
CA PRO A 651 3.00 3.00 -12.08
C PRO A 651 2.93 4.15 -13.10
N MET A 652 1.80 4.84 -13.16
CA MET A 652 1.67 6.06 -13.94
C MET A 652 2.24 7.28 -13.19
N PHE A 653 2.11 7.29 -11.86
CA PHE A 653 2.80 8.18 -10.92
C PHE A 653 4.09 7.48 -10.50
N ARG A 654 5.21 7.79 -11.18
CA ARG A 654 6.38 6.92 -11.27
C ARG A 654 7.61 7.55 -10.64
N ALA A 655 8.26 6.86 -9.70
CA ALA A 655 9.55 7.26 -9.16
C ALA A 655 10.64 7.23 -10.26
N LEU A 656 11.61 8.15 -10.18
CA LEU A 656 12.70 8.23 -11.17
C LEU A 656 13.53 6.93 -11.22
N GLN A 657 13.66 6.23 -10.10
CA GLN A 657 14.33 4.93 -9.95
C GLN A 657 13.71 3.83 -10.84
N VAL A 658 12.41 3.92 -11.11
CA VAL A 658 11.72 2.97 -11.98
C VAL A 658 11.94 3.28 -13.45
N GLU A 659 12.03 4.57 -13.79
CA GLU A 659 12.15 5.01 -15.20
C GLU A 659 13.59 5.04 -15.69
N PHE A 660 14.57 5.39 -14.83
CA PHE A 660 15.96 5.62 -15.18
C PHE A 660 16.93 4.79 -14.30
N PRO A 661 16.79 3.46 -14.23
CA PRO A 661 17.61 2.64 -13.34
C PRO A 661 19.12 2.70 -13.66
N GLU A 662 19.48 3.04 -14.89
CA GLU A 662 20.87 3.14 -15.35
C GLU A 662 21.55 4.47 -14.94
N ASP A 663 20.78 5.45 -14.47
CA ASP A 663 21.33 6.73 -13.99
C ASP A 663 21.59 6.67 -12.47
N PRO A 664 22.87 6.67 -12.04
CA PRO A 664 23.19 6.60 -10.61
C PRO A 664 22.64 7.75 -9.77
N GLY A 665 22.39 8.91 -10.39
CA GLY A 665 21.87 10.10 -9.72
C GLY A 665 20.45 9.92 -9.20
N VAL A 666 19.59 9.18 -9.92
CA VAL A 666 18.17 9.05 -9.57
C VAL A 666 17.93 8.27 -8.28
N TRP A 667 18.87 7.41 -7.88
CA TRP A 667 18.68 6.55 -6.70
C TRP A 667 18.57 7.31 -5.37
N GLN A 668 18.82 8.63 -5.37
CA GLN A 668 18.73 9.51 -4.20
C GLN A 668 17.58 10.52 -4.32
N ILE A 669 16.84 10.52 -5.43
CA ILE A 669 15.78 11.51 -5.69
C ILE A 669 14.46 10.98 -5.15
N GLU A 670 13.85 11.73 -4.24
CA GLU A 670 12.62 11.34 -3.55
C GLU A 670 11.50 12.40 -3.66
N ASP A 671 11.82 13.58 -4.20
CA ASP A 671 10.94 14.76 -4.23
C ASP A 671 10.56 15.20 -5.65
N GLU A 672 10.77 14.32 -6.62
CA GLU A 672 10.42 14.46 -8.04
C GLU A 672 9.89 13.14 -8.59
N TYR A 673 9.08 13.20 -9.63
CA TYR A 673 8.51 12.01 -10.24
C TYR A 673 8.25 12.16 -11.74
N MET A 674 8.07 11.03 -12.42
CA MET A 674 7.56 10.98 -13.79
C MET A 674 6.04 10.79 -13.77
N PHE A 675 5.34 11.60 -14.54
CA PHE A 675 3.95 11.38 -14.91
C PHE A 675 3.91 10.72 -16.29
N GLY A 676 3.64 9.43 -16.32
CA GLY A 676 3.92 8.59 -17.48
C GLY A 676 5.43 8.54 -17.76
N LYS A 677 5.80 8.41 -19.03
CA LYS A 677 7.21 8.30 -19.43
C LYS A 677 7.88 9.63 -19.81
N ASP A 678 7.09 10.68 -20.17
CA ASP A 678 7.63 11.88 -20.82
C ASP A 678 7.67 13.11 -19.94
N PHE A 679 6.82 13.21 -18.87
CA PHE A 679 6.77 14.37 -17.99
C PHE A 679 7.53 14.10 -16.68
N LEU A 680 8.51 14.93 -16.36
CA LEU A 680 9.11 15.02 -15.03
C LEU A 680 8.45 16.18 -14.29
N VAL A 681 7.99 15.92 -13.08
CA VAL A 681 7.29 16.88 -12.22
C VAL A 681 8.03 17.05 -10.92
N ALA A 682 8.40 18.28 -10.62
CA ALA A 682 9.06 18.67 -9.38
C ALA A 682 8.19 19.70 -8.63
N PRO A 683 7.31 19.25 -7.70
CA PRO A 683 6.38 20.13 -6.99
C PRO A 683 7.10 21.04 -6.00
N LEU A 684 6.51 22.20 -5.72
CA LEU A 684 6.99 23.10 -4.68
C LEU A 684 6.50 22.62 -3.31
N LEU A 685 7.34 21.89 -2.60
CA LEU A 685 7.03 21.31 -1.29
C LEU A 685 7.09 22.30 -0.13
N THR A 686 7.62 23.49 -0.37
CA THR A 686 7.69 24.60 0.59
C THR A 686 7.25 25.89 -0.09
N GLN A 687 7.08 26.96 0.69
CA GLN A 687 6.72 28.28 0.17
C GLN A 687 7.81 28.93 -0.71
N THR A 688 9.02 28.36 -0.71
CA THR A 688 10.12 28.84 -1.54
C THR A 688 9.87 28.44 -3.00
N LYS A 689 9.74 29.43 -3.89
CA LYS A 689 9.53 29.16 -5.33
C LYS A 689 10.78 28.63 -6.04
N LYS A 690 11.95 28.62 -5.40
CA LYS A 690 13.23 28.17 -5.95
C LYS A 690 13.65 26.86 -5.29
N ARG A 691 13.92 25.82 -6.10
CA ARG A 691 14.37 24.52 -5.60
C ARG A 691 15.44 23.90 -6.50
N SER A 692 16.22 22.96 -5.95
CA SER A 692 17.05 22.06 -6.73
C SER A 692 16.18 21.01 -7.42
N VAL A 693 16.50 20.68 -8.67
CA VAL A 693 15.83 19.68 -9.49
C VAL A 693 16.90 18.84 -10.18
N TYR A 694 16.75 17.53 -10.16
CA TYR A 694 17.62 16.62 -10.89
C TYR A 694 16.98 16.20 -12.21
N LEU A 695 17.64 16.50 -13.31
CA LEU A 695 17.19 16.09 -14.65
C LEU A 695 17.97 14.83 -15.06
N PRO A 696 17.31 13.66 -15.17
CA PRO A 696 17.96 12.39 -15.48
C PRO A 696 18.78 12.41 -16.76
N ALA A 697 19.89 11.65 -16.75
CA ALA A 697 20.84 11.55 -17.84
C ALA A 697 20.25 10.85 -19.09
N GLY A 698 20.99 10.93 -20.21
CA GLY A 698 20.65 10.28 -21.48
C GLY A 698 19.81 11.13 -22.43
N GLN A 699 19.30 12.28 -22.01
CA GLN A 699 18.52 13.21 -22.84
C GLN A 699 18.56 14.64 -22.31
N GLU A 700 18.16 15.61 -23.14
CA GLU A 700 17.85 16.97 -22.72
C GLU A 700 16.35 17.06 -22.30
N TRP A 701 16.03 18.10 -21.55
CA TRP A 701 14.70 18.34 -21.02
C TRP A 701 14.18 19.70 -21.44
N VAL A 702 12.92 19.80 -21.77
CA VAL A 702 12.27 21.06 -22.16
C VAL A 702 11.28 21.46 -21.07
N ASN A 703 11.39 22.68 -20.56
CA ASN A 703 10.41 23.20 -19.62
C ASN A 703 9.04 23.30 -20.31
N TYR A 704 8.05 22.65 -19.74
CA TYR A 704 6.69 22.55 -20.29
C TYR A 704 6.03 23.91 -20.50
N GLN A 705 6.29 24.85 -19.60
CA GLN A 705 5.63 26.16 -19.60
C GLN A 705 6.34 27.20 -20.45
N SER A 706 7.68 27.21 -20.48
CA SER A 706 8.47 28.23 -21.20
C SER A 706 9.03 27.75 -22.54
N GLY A 707 9.12 26.43 -22.75
CA GLY A 707 9.79 25.86 -23.92
C GLY A 707 11.33 25.89 -23.87
N LYS A 708 11.93 26.35 -22.77
CA LYS A 708 13.38 26.43 -22.61
C LYS A 708 13.98 25.04 -22.40
N THR A 709 15.08 24.75 -23.08
CA THR A 709 15.80 23.48 -22.97
C THR A 709 16.87 23.52 -21.85
N TYR A 710 17.00 22.38 -21.14
CA TYR A 710 17.96 22.15 -20.07
C TYR A 710 18.74 20.87 -20.32
N ALA A 711 20.05 20.90 -20.02
CA ALA A 711 20.89 19.72 -20.02
C ALA A 711 20.55 18.79 -18.81
N PRO A 712 20.91 17.50 -18.86
CA PRO A 712 20.79 16.64 -17.69
C PRO A 712 21.68 17.10 -16.52
N GLY A 713 21.35 16.63 -15.31
CA GLY A 713 22.07 16.96 -14.08
C GLY A 713 21.29 17.89 -13.14
N TRP A 714 22.00 18.42 -12.14
CA TRP A 714 21.41 19.29 -11.13
C TRP A 714 21.21 20.72 -11.61
N HIS A 715 20.02 21.24 -11.41
CA HIS A 715 19.66 22.63 -11.68
C HIS A 715 18.97 23.26 -10.47
N THR A 716 19.13 24.58 -10.31
CA THR A 716 18.34 25.37 -9.37
C THR A 716 17.30 26.15 -10.16
N LEU A 717 16.05 25.74 -10.08
CA LEU A 717 14.95 26.22 -10.91
C LEU A 717 13.86 26.94 -10.11
N THR A 718 13.08 27.74 -10.82
CA THR A 718 11.80 28.32 -10.41
C THR A 718 10.75 27.95 -11.44
N PRO A 719 9.44 27.98 -11.12
CA PRO A 719 8.40 27.89 -12.14
C PRO A 719 8.59 28.99 -13.22
N GLU A 720 8.52 28.60 -14.48
CA GLU A 720 8.74 29.50 -15.63
C GLU A 720 7.42 29.81 -16.36
N GLY A 721 6.29 29.81 -15.66
CA GLY A 721 4.97 30.10 -16.21
C GLY A 721 3.92 30.31 -15.12
N GLU A 722 2.68 30.04 -15.44
CA GLU A 722 1.54 30.33 -14.56
C GLU A 722 1.33 29.27 -13.47
N LEU A 723 1.83 28.04 -13.68
CA LEU A 723 1.67 26.94 -12.71
C LEU A 723 2.82 26.97 -11.70
N ASP A 724 2.50 26.95 -10.42
CA ASP A 724 3.44 26.91 -9.31
C ASP A 724 4.09 25.51 -9.16
N CYS A 725 4.71 25.05 -10.25
CA CYS A 725 5.39 23.74 -10.33
C CYS A 725 6.47 23.78 -11.42
N ILE A 726 7.54 23.05 -11.24
CA ILE A 726 8.55 22.83 -12.28
C ILE A 726 8.13 21.55 -13.02
N ILE A 727 7.82 21.70 -14.30
CA ILE A 727 7.36 20.61 -15.17
C ILE A 727 8.29 20.56 -16.37
N MET A 728 8.96 19.44 -16.57
CA MET A 728 9.84 19.19 -17.68
C MET A 728 9.27 18.09 -18.58
N VAL A 729 9.55 18.17 -19.87
CA VAL A 729 9.20 17.16 -20.87
C VAL A 729 10.48 16.66 -21.52
N ARG A 730 10.58 15.38 -21.81
CA ARG A 730 11.72 14.84 -22.58
C ARG A 730 11.84 15.57 -23.92
N LYS A 731 13.04 16.02 -24.26
CA LYS A 731 13.27 16.62 -25.57
C LYS A 731 13.04 15.61 -26.69
N GLY A 732 12.26 16.00 -27.68
CA GLY A 732 11.86 15.12 -28.78
C GLY A 732 10.58 14.34 -28.51
N ALA A 733 10.01 14.43 -27.30
CA ALA A 733 8.72 13.80 -27.01
C ALA A 733 7.58 14.38 -27.88
N GLU A 734 6.71 13.50 -28.34
CA GLU A 734 5.53 13.83 -29.13
C GLU A 734 4.29 13.60 -28.26
N ILE A 735 3.77 14.70 -27.70
CA ILE A 735 2.67 14.67 -26.73
C ILE A 735 1.32 14.91 -27.46
N PRO A 736 0.44 13.91 -27.51
CA PRO A 736 -0.88 14.10 -28.07
C PRO A 736 -1.74 14.93 -27.10
N THR A 737 -2.37 15.98 -27.64
CA THR A 737 -3.22 16.92 -26.88
C THR A 737 -4.51 17.20 -27.61
N VAL A 738 -5.53 17.64 -26.86
CA VAL A 738 -6.82 18.10 -27.37
C VAL A 738 -7.16 19.48 -26.80
N LYS A 739 -8.13 20.17 -27.38
CA LYS A 739 -8.74 21.33 -26.75
C LYS A 739 -9.46 20.88 -25.48
N PRO A 740 -9.18 21.48 -24.29
CA PRO A 740 -9.84 21.08 -23.05
C PRO A 740 -11.35 21.30 -23.13
N ALA A 741 -12.10 20.33 -22.63
CA ALA A 741 -13.56 20.38 -22.53
C ALA A 741 -14.01 20.37 -21.07
N LEU A 742 -15.27 20.70 -20.79
CA LEU A 742 -15.81 20.77 -19.43
C LEU A 742 -16.05 19.39 -18.80
N SER A 743 -16.01 18.32 -19.59
CA SER A 743 -15.98 16.93 -19.14
C SER A 743 -15.30 16.07 -20.20
N THR A 744 -14.82 14.89 -19.80
CA THR A 744 -14.18 13.93 -20.71
C THR A 744 -15.14 13.46 -21.82
N SER A 745 -16.44 13.37 -21.52
CA SER A 745 -17.48 13.01 -22.49
C SER A 745 -17.72 14.07 -23.59
N ARG A 746 -17.24 15.30 -23.37
CA ARG A 746 -17.39 16.45 -24.30
C ARG A 746 -16.11 16.78 -25.05
N ILE A 747 -15.06 15.96 -24.93
CA ILE A 747 -13.80 16.15 -25.66
C ILE A 747 -14.05 15.99 -27.16
N ASP A 748 -13.75 17.05 -27.90
CA ASP A 748 -13.79 17.03 -29.37
C ASP A 748 -12.49 16.42 -29.92
N LYS A 749 -12.59 15.16 -30.35
CA LYS A 749 -11.46 14.41 -30.94
C LYS A 749 -10.91 15.04 -32.22
N SER A 750 -11.69 15.90 -32.94
CA SER A 750 -11.19 16.60 -34.11
C SER A 750 -10.13 17.65 -33.79
N THR A 751 -10.02 18.05 -32.51
CA THR A 751 -8.98 18.98 -32.01
C THR A 751 -7.67 18.28 -31.63
N LEU A 752 -7.58 16.96 -31.84
CA LEU A 752 -6.36 16.19 -31.54
C LEU A 752 -5.18 16.72 -32.36
N LYS A 753 -4.12 17.05 -31.66
CA LYS A 753 -2.84 17.47 -32.23
C LYS A 753 -1.69 16.90 -31.44
N THR A 754 -0.55 16.74 -32.07
CA THR A 754 0.69 16.36 -31.42
C THR A 754 1.55 17.60 -31.21
N VAL A 755 1.96 17.83 -29.97
CA VAL A 755 2.93 18.88 -29.62
C VAL A 755 4.30 18.21 -29.50
N LYS A 756 5.29 18.73 -30.19
CA LYS A 756 6.65 18.23 -30.14
C LYS A 756 7.51 19.15 -29.24
N TYR A 757 8.21 18.57 -28.31
CA TYR A 757 9.07 19.26 -27.36
C TYR A 757 10.55 19.16 -27.69
#